data_b48ba96ceedad0f9543ebf8ce750137a
#
_entry.id   b48ba96ceedad0f9543ebf8ce750137a
#
_cell.length_a   1.000
_cell.length_b   1.000
_cell.length_c   1.000
_cell.angle_alpha   90.00
_cell.angle_beta   90.00
_cell.angle_gamma   90.00
#
_symmetry.space_group_name_H-M   'P 1'
#
loop_
_entity.id
_entity.type
_entity.pdbx_description
1 polymer ?
#
loop_
_entity_poly.entity_id
_entity_poly.type
_entity_poly.pdbx_seq_one_letter_code
_entity_poly.pdbx_strand_id
1 'polypeptide(L)'
;MRTSVHIVARSALTAGSALALAAGLLTAQPAAMAAPTPVAAVPPAATATLKRLPAGHDELVFRGENAARAWQVYLSPTEAARISSFQLGLLNSVVDLPDRSSVKLTINGRALAAAAVRSPDEITNVAVKIPPGVLLPGANTVQVNVALTHRVDCSVGATYELWALLDPARTGFVVDNVDSYAIRSLDELAAEPLAEDGATHIHVRMQDFADPDSVGRAARFVDALVRRAGLARSIVDVGPEAGQGTGFDVVLFSGQAPDMGPGGALRVLGRDDDITLARDAATNRLVLSLSGTDEADLDARIAALDKARPRFTQGRASPHGVAIDAGGRKSFAELGLATDGFSGRHFLSSVDIALPADFYPSGYEKARLLIDGYHSGVLDGHGELIVRVNDAIVSSISMASGIAEKFDRQPVELPLRFFHPGHNEISIEGITSSALDQQCDLVSMPRDARLTIAGTSELEFPSFAHLGTLPQIPSAIAAIAAPEQGGRPTVYMASLDRDSAATALTILANMASTSGKFDAPIVRLERPTPGDAPGIVVGSLDQLPDYLATPLREIAAPADPTAVPAETDAAADGPKHADESAAALAPKSQGEPVVAEGVSFKERLRDSFASGALLSKTKDFLFPASDRWAGLPTLPAHFLLIGAVNPNLTTKTVGGVTVPQLAHDASQWLVVSAESSDGVKKGVERLIIDGQWRDLAGQAVSLDLDSGSLRSAKPAHVAYVEPSTFVLSDVRPILGGILSDNILLTFGALIALVSILGLSTHALIRKSGVR
;
A
#
# COMPACT_ATOMS: atom_id res chain seq x y z
N MET A 1 38.22 51.99 22.60
CA MET A 1 39.66 51.87 22.30
C MET A 1 39.68 51.17 20.98
N ARG A 2 39.76 51.86 19.84
CA ARG A 2 40.98 52.32 19.10
C ARG A 2 41.89 51.08 18.86
N THR A 3 42.29 50.64 17.67
CA THR A 3 42.76 51.36 16.46
C THR A 3 42.86 50.30 15.32
N SER A 4 42.33 50.54 14.11
CA SER A 4 43.04 51.09 12.90
C SER A 4 43.99 50.09 12.20
N VAL A 5 43.61 49.61 11.01
CA VAL A 5 43.97 50.08 9.64
C VAL A 5 45.49 49.95 9.30
N HIS A 6 45.78 49.22 8.23
CA HIS A 6 46.67 49.69 7.17
C HIS A 6 46.51 48.92 5.84
N ILE A 7 46.15 49.69 4.81
CA ILE A 7 46.23 49.44 3.38
C ILE A 7 47.67 49.69 2.92
N VAL A 8 48.24 48.83 2.05
CA VAL A 8 49.27 49.29 1.12
C VAL A 8 49.04 48.65 -0.25
N ALA A 9 48.69 49.53 -1.18
CA ALA A 9 48.77 49.31 -2.60
C ALA A 9 50.15 49.63 -3.11
N ARG A 10 50.68 48.93 -4.08
CA ARG A 10 51.67 49.47 -5.08
C ARG A 10 51.56 48.76 -6.41
N SER A 11 51.38 49.57 -7.41
CA SER A 11 51.36 49.36 -8.85
C SER A 11 52.77 49.21 -9.43
N ALA A 12 52.88 48.56 -10.58
CA ALA A 12 53.63 48.93 -11.79
C ALA A 12 53.71 47.74 -12.75
N LEU A 13 53.14 47.77 -13.86
CA LEU A 13 53.44 48.32 -15.19
C LEU A 13 54.24 47.35 -16.12
N THR A 14 53.54 47.02 -17.20
CA THR A 14 53.94 46.88 -18.63
C THR A 14 54.68 45.60 -19.06
N ALA A 15 54.05 44.88 -19.97
CA ALA A 15 54.45 44.73 -21.38
C ALA A 15 53.49 43.86 -22.15
N GLY A 16 53.03 44.31 -23.25
CA GLY A 16 52.05 43.69 -24.14
C GLY A 16 52.57 42.53 -24.96
N SER A 17 51.66 41.70 -25.35
CA SER A 17 51.68 40.99 -26.61
C SER A 17 50.28 40.51 -26.98
N ALA A 18 49.82 40.95 -28.13
CA ALA A 18 48.58 40.56 -28.76
C ALA A 18 48.60 39.06 -29.05
N LEU A 19 47.56 38.34 -28.67
CA LEU A 19 47.25 37.05 -29.25
C LEU A 19 45.73 36.93 -29.43
N ALA A 20 45.38 36.44 -30.62
CA ALA A 20 44.10 36.38 -31.23
C ALA A 20 42.96 35.77 -30.38
N LEU A 21 41.77 36.39 -30.40
CA LEU A 21 40.50 35.77 -30.02
C LEU A 21 40.19 34.64 -31.01
N ALA A 22 40.31 33.39 -30.58
CA ALA A 22 39.57 32.26 -31.17
C ALA A 22 38.42 31.98 -30.23
N ALA A 23 37.21 32.40 -30.60
CA ALA A 23 35.97 32.01 -29.94
C ALA A 23 35.74 30.52 -30.16
N GLY A 24 36.17 29.71 -29.18
CA GLY A 24 35.76 28.30 -29.08
C GLY A 24 34.41 28.24 -28.40
N LEU A 25 33.36 28.04 -29.20
CA LEU A 25 32.08 27.52 -28.71
C LEU A 25 32.32 26.15 -28.11
N LEU A 26 32.42 26.05 -26.78
CA LEU A 26 32.27 24.81 -26.04
C LEU A 26 30.79 24.43 -26.12
N THR A 27 30.44 23.65 -27.15
CA THR A 27 29.23 22.86 -27.12
C THR A 27 29.44 21.78 -26.06
N ALA A 28 28.82 21.94 -24.90
CA ALA A 28 28.66 20.87 -23.95
C ALA A 28 27.84 19.76 -24.64
N GLN A 29 28.51 18.74 -25.14
CA GLN A 29 27.83 17.49 -25.51
C GLN A 29 27.23 16.91 -24.25
N PRO A 30 25.92 16.58 -24.24
CA PRO A 30 25.40 15.76 -23.17
C PRO A 30 26.17 14.45 -23.19
N ALA A 31 26.67 14.04 -22.03
CA ALA A 31 27.33 12.74 -21.86
C ALA A 31 26.34 11.69 -22.34
N ALA A 32 26.61 11.08 -23.48
CA ALA A 32 25.83 9.94 -23.95
C ALA A 32 25.93 8.87 -22.89
N MET A 33 24.83 8.62 -22.18
CA MET A 33 24.71 7.46 -21.31
C MET A 33 24.99 6.25 -22.19
N ALA A 34 26.05 5.53 -21.88
CA ALA A 34 26.38 4.31 -22.60
C ALA A 34 25.18 3.37 -22.51
N ALA A 35 24.65 2.99 -23.67
CA ALA A 35 23.56 2.03 -23.74
C ALA A 35 23.95 0.75 -23.00
N PRO A 36 23.08 0.16 -22.17
CA PRO A 36 23.39 -1.08 -21.48
C PRO A 36 23.73 -2.18 -22.49
N THR A 37 24.77 -2.91 -22.23
CA THR A 37 25.25 -3.99 -23.12
C THR A 37 24.20 -5.12 -23.15
N PRO A 38 23.74 -5.61 -24.31
CA PRO A 38 22.84 -6.74 -24.38
C PRO A 38 23.49 -8.00 -23.78
N VAL A 39 22.80 -8.67 -22.88
CA VAL A 39 23.24 -9.89 -22.22
C VAL A 39 22.69 -11.11 -22.95
N ALA A 40 23.53 -12.04 -23.31
CA ALA A 40 23.13 -13.31 -23.88
C ALA A 40 22.52 -14.23 -22.79
N ALA A 41 21.47 -14.96 -23.14
CA ALA A 41 20.93 -16.00 -22.26
C ALA A 41 22.00 -17.09 -22.02
N VAL A 42 22.22 -17.44 -20.73
CA VAL A 42 23.17 -18.49 -20.33
C VAL A 42 22.37 -19.79 -20.15
N PRO A 43 22.87 -20.94 -20.63
CA PRO A 43 22.21 -22.22 -20.37
C PRO A 43 22.14 -22.52 -18.86
N PRO A 44 21.14 -23.30 -18.39
CA PRO A 44 20.90 -23.51 -16.98
C PRO A 44 22.15 -24.13 -16.31
N ALA A 45 22.79 -23.34 -15.48
CA ALA A 45 23.83 -23.81 -14.57
C ALA A 45 23.17 -24.54 -13.40
N ALA A 46 23.91 -25.50 -12.80
CA ALA A 46 23.53 -26.19 -11.57
C ALA A 46 22.93 -25.19 -10.56
N THR A 47 21.88 -25.59 -9.87
CA THR A 47 21.08 -24.78 -8.92
C THR A 47 21.96 -23.94 -8.01
N ALA A 48 22.23 -22.70 -8.46
CA ALA A 48 22.92 -21.71 -7.63
C ALA A 48 21.98 -21.31 -6.48
N THR A 49 22.52 -21.18 -5.30
CA THR A 49 21.77 -20.67 -4.15
C THR A 49 21.46 -19.20 -4.41
N LEU A 50 20.17 -18.84 -4.38
CA LEU A 50 19.73 -17.47 -4.63
C LEU A 50 19.26 -16.82 -3.34
N LYS A 51 19.68 -15.57 -3.13
CA LYS A 51 19.03 -14.67 -2.20
C LYS A 51 17.92 -13.94 -2.93
N ARG A 52 16.69 -14.33 -2.60
CA ARG A 52 15.46 -13.94 -3.31
C ARG A 52 15.04 -12.51 -3.02
N LEU A 53 14.14 -11.97 -3.85
CA LEU A 53 13.50 -10.70 -3.62
C LEU A 53 12.41 -10.84 -2.53
N PRO A 54 12.19 -9.82 -1.69
CA PRO A 54 11.10 -9.79 -0.71
C PRO A 54 9.77 -9.43 -1.41
N ALA A 55 9.30 -10.32 -2.25
CA ALA A 55 8.12 -10.12 -3.09
C ALA A 55 7.18 -11.30 -2.99
N GLY A 56 5.87 -11.03 -2.89
CA GLY A 56 4.83 -12.02 -3.13
C GLY A 56 4.72 -12.38 -4.62
N HIS A 57 3.99 -13.44 -4.92
CA HIS A 57 3.87 -13.93 -6.30
C HIS A 57 3.29 -12.86 -7.25
N ASP A 58 2.24 -12.17 -6.85
CA ASP A 58 1.58 -11.15 -7.68
C ASP A 58 2.45 -9.90 -7.91
N GLU A 59 3.32 -9.57 -6.97
CA GLU A 59 4.27 -8.47 -7.12
C GLU A 59 5.36 -8.74 -8.17
N LEU A 60 5.56 -9.99 -8.54
CA LEU A 60 6.51 -10.41 -9.57
C LEU A 60 5.88 -10.51 -10.96
N VAL A 61 4.58 -10.23 -11.10
CA VAL A 61 3.86 -10.18 -12.38
C VAL A 61 3.81 -8.74 -12.89
N PHE A 62 4.34 -8.52 -14.08
CA PHE A 62 4.34 -7.25 -14.79
C PHE A 62 3.29 -7.31 -15.89
N ARG A 63 2.37 -6.34 -15.94
CA ARG A 63 1.28 -6.29 -16.92
C ARG A 63 1.32 -5.01 -17.73
N GLY A 64 0.87 -5.07 -18.99
CA GLY A 64 0.81 -3.94 -19.90
C GLY A 64 2.11 -3.64 -20.61
N GLU A 65 2.15 -2.53 -21.38
CA GLU A 65 3.29 -2.16 -22.21
C GLU A 65 4.50 -1.66 -21.42
N ASN A 66 4.29 -1.15 -20.20
CA ASN A 66 5.38 -0.68 -19.35
C ASN A 66 4.99 -0.89 -17.90
N ALA A 67 5.82 -1.61 -17.17
CA ALA A 67 5.63 -1.83 -15.75
C ALA A 67 6.97 -1.80 -15.03
N ALA A 68 7.01 -1.19 -13.85
CA ALA A 68 8.18 -1.09 -13.00
C ALA A 68 7.85 -1.53 -11.57
N ARG A 69 8.78 -2.26 -10.95
CA ARG A 69 8.69 -2.67 -9.55
C ARG A 69 10.04 -2.49 -8.89
N ALA A 70 10.03 -2.13 -7.62
CA ALA A 70 11.24 -1.94 -6.82
C ALA A 70 11.11 -2.63 -5.47
N TRP A 71 12.18 -3.31 -5.04
CA TRP A 71 12.26 -4.01 -3.75
C TRP A 71 13.50 -3.58 -3.00
N GLN A 72 13.41 -3.56 -1.68
CA GLN A 72 14.54 -3.34 -0.79
C GLN A 72 15.10 -4.69 -0.34
N VAL A 73 16.32 -5.00 -0.73
CA VAL A 73 17.02 -6.23 -0.32
C VAL A 73 18.17 -5.87 0.61
N TYR A 74 18.18 -6.48 1.79
CA TYR A 74 19.22 -6.25 2.79
C TYR A 74 20.38 -7.22 2.58
N LEU A 75 21.60 -6.67 2.54
CA LEU A 75 22.85 -7.43 2.41
C LEU A 75 23.73 -7.21 3.64
N SER A 76 24.29 -8.29 4.18
CA SER A 76 25.36 -8.18 5.17
C SER A 76 26.63 -7.58 4.53
N PRO A 77 27.57 -7.05 5.31
CA PRO A 77 28.84 -6.54 4.78
C PRO A 77 29.60 -7.59 3.95
N THR A 78 29.51 -8.84 4.35
CA THR A 78 30.15 -9.97 3.64
C THR A 78 29.47 -10.24 2.30
N GLU A 79 28.16 -10.25 2.26
CA GLU A 79 27.37 -10.43 1.04
C GLU A 79 27.60 -9.30 0.04
N ALA A 80 27.53 -8.05 0.49
CA ALA A 80 27.75 -6.88 -0.35
C ALA A 80 29.14 -6.88 -1.02
N ALA A 81 30.15 -7.44 -0.33
CA ALA A 81 31.51 -7.55 -0.86
C ALA A 81 31.72 -8.73 -1.82
N ARG A 82 30.91 -9.80 -1.71
CA ARG A 82 31.15 -11.07 -2.44
C ARG A 82 30.18 -11.30 -3.59
N ILE A 83 28.94 -10.82 -3.49
CA ILE A 83 27.94 -10.99 -4.55
C ILE A 83 28.39 -10.23 -5.80
N SER A 84 28.48 -10.93 -6.93
CA SER A 84 28.93 -10.38 -8.21
C SER A 84 27.95 -10.56 -9.35
N SER A 85 26.81 -11.22 -9.10
CA SER A 85 25.79 -11.46 -10.13
C SER A 85 24.38 -11.52 -9.56
N PHE A 86 23.41 -11.18 -10.42
CA PHE A 86 21.98 -11.29 -10.19
C PHE A 86 21.36 -12.14 -11.29
N GLN A 87 20.42 -13.00 -10.95
CA GLN A 87 19.69 -13.82 -11.91
C GLN A 87 18.25 -13.39 -11.97
N LEU A 88 17.68 -13.31 -13.19
CA LEU A 88 16.26 -13.13 -13.47
C LEU A 88 15.74 -14.41 -14.11
N GLY A 89 14.80 -15.10 -13.48
CA GLY A 89 14.03 -16.18 -14.09
C GLY A 89 12.80 -15.57 -14.77
N LEU A 90 12.77 -15.55 -16.10
CA LEU A 90 11.76 -14.82 -16.88
C LEU A 90 10.83 -15.77 -17.62
N LEU A 91 9.53 -15.53 -17.51
CA LEU A 91 8.46 -16.10 -18.33
C LEU A 91 7.60 -14.95 -18.86
N ASN A 92 7.04 -15.07 -20.06
CA ASN A 92 6.23 -14.01 -20.65
C ASN A 92 5.11 -14.53 -21.56
N SER A 93 4.19 -13.65 -21.92
CA SER A 93 3.08 -13.96 -22.82
C SER A 93 3.58 -14.35 -24.23
N VAL A 94 2.93 -15.30 -24.86
CA VAL A 94 3.21 -15.71 -26.25
C VAL A 94 2.95 -14.60 -27.26
N VAL A 95 2.14 -13.61 -26.92
CA VAL A 95 1.82 -12.45 -27.77
C VAL A 95 2.88 -11.36 -27.73
N ASP A 96 3.84 -11.44 -26.83
CA ASP A 96 4.93 -10.46 -26.74
C ASP A 96 5.86 -10.56 -27.96
N LEU A 97 6.26 -9.41 -28.51
CA LEU A 97 7.22 -9.32 -29.62
C LEU A 97 8.64 -9.24 -29.07
N PRO A 98 9.47 -10.31 -29.20
CA PRO A 98 10.76 -10.38 -28.53
C PRO A 98 11.75 -9.27 -28.89
N ASP A 99 11.72 -8.81 -30.15
CA ASP A 99 12.67 -7.82 -30.66
C ASP A 99 12.34 -6.39 -30.21
N ARG A 100 11.15 -6.18 -29.60
CA ARG A 100 10.70 -4.90 -29.05
C ARG A 100 10.33 -4.96 -27.59
N SER A 101 10.39 -6.15 -26.99
CA SER A 101 10.12 -6.34 -25.57
C SER A 101 11.41 -6.52 -24.80
N SER A 102 11.54 -5.86 -23.67
CA SER A 102 12.78 -5.87 -22.88
C SER A 102 12.51 -5.82 -21.37
N VAL A 103 13.40 -6.44 -20.61
CA VAL A 103 13.52 -6.30 -19.16
C VAL A 103 14.80 -5.57 -18.82
N LYS A 104 14.73 -4.56 -17.95
CA LYS A 104 15.87 -3.75 -17.49
C LYS A 104 16.02 -3.90 -15.99
N LEU A 105 17.23 -4.24 -15.53
CA LEU A 105 17.59 -4.30 -14.12
C LEU A 105 18.37 -3.05 -13.71
N THR A 106 17.94 -2.42 -12.64
CA THR A 106 18.63 -1.30 -11.99
C THR A 106 18.87 -1.65 -10.53
N ILE A 107 20.07 -1.44 -10.01
CA ILE A 107 20.38 -1.60 -8.59
C ILE A 107 20.96 -0.30 -8.06
N ASN A 108 20.41 0.20 -6.96
CA ASN A 108 20.81 1.47 -6.33
C ASN A 108 20.88 2.64 -7.35
N GLY A 109 19.88 2.73 -8.23
CA GLY A 109 19.81 3.76 -9.28
C GLY A 109 20.75 3.54 -10.47
N ARG A 110 21.62 2.51 -10.45
CA ARG A 110 22.52 2.18 -11.54
C ARG A 110 21.93 1.11 -12.45
N ALA A 111 21.67 1.44 -13.70
CA ALA A 111 21.26 0.48 -14.71
C ALA A 111 22.39 -0.50 -15.01
N LEU A 112 22.11 -1.81 -14.88
CA LEU A 112 23.12 -2.87 -15.02
C LEU A 112 22.98 -3.62 -16.33
N ALA A 113 21.77 -3.97 -16.72
CA ALA A 113 21.49 -4.75 -17.92
C ALA A 113 20.13 -4.45 -18.52
N ALA A 114 20.01 -4.68 -19.80
CA ALA A 114 18.74 -4.84 -20.49
C ALA A 114 18.80 -6.13 -21.32
N ALA A 115 17.77 -6.96 -21.22
CA ALA A 115 17.65 -8.21 -21.96
C ALA A 115 16.33 -8.24 -22.73
N ALA A 116 16.31 -8.91 -23.90
CA ALA A 116 15.06 -9.13 -24.62
C ALA A 116 14.19 -10.15 -23.88
N VAL A 117 12.88 -9.94 -23.91
CA VAL A 117 11.86 -10.84 -23.34
C VAL A 117 11.55 -11.91 -24.38
N ARG A 118 12.00 -13.15 -24.15
CA ARG A 118 11.96 -14.26 -25.13
C ARG A 118 11.65 -15.62 -24.49
N SER A 119 10.76 -15.67 -23.54
CA SER A 119 10.50 -16.86 -22.71
C SER A 119 9.01 -17.20 -22.66
N PRO A 120 8.35 -17.46 -23.81
CA PRO A 120 6.91 -17.73 -23.81
C PRO A 120 6.54 -19.15 -23.35
N ASP A 121 7.44 -20.12 -23.52
CA ASP A 121 7.14 -21.56 -23.31
C ASP A 121 7.74 -22.09 -22.01
N GLU A 122 8.90 -21.55 -21.60
CA GLU A 122 9.63 -22.00 -20.42
C GLU A 122 10.38 -20.85 -19.74
N ILE A 123 10.64 -21.01 -18.44
CA ILE A 123 11.37 -20.01 -17.67
C ILE A 123 12.83 -19.96 -18.12
N THR A 124 13.24 -18.83 -18.65
CA THR A 124 14.64 -18.58 -19.06
C THR A 124 15.38 -17.79 -17.99
N ASN A 125 16.60 -18.21 -17.66
CA ASN A 125 17.46 -17.52 -16.72
C ASN A 125 18.32 -16.47 -17.43
N VAL A 126 18.22 -15.21 -17.00
CA VAL A 126 19.06 -14.09 -17.46
C VAL A 126 20.05 -13.73 -16.36
N ALA A 127 21.34 -14.02 -16.58
CA ALA A 127 22.36 -13.67 -15.62
C ALA A 127 22.92 -12.26 -15.87
N VAL A 128 22.95 -11.43 -14.83
CA VAL A 128 23.42 -10.05 -14.87
C VAL A 128 24.63 -9.91 -13.96
N LYS A 129 25.75 -9.44 -14.50
CA LYS A 129 26.95 -9.13 -13.70
C LYS A 129 26.77 -7.82 -12.96
N ILE A 130 27.16 -7.81 -11.68
CA ILE A 130 27.13 -6.64 -10.82
C ILE A 130 28.55 -6.11 -10.67
N PRO A 131 28.85 -4.88 -11.13
CA PRO A 131 30.15 -4.26 -10.94
C PRO A 131 30.48 -4.02 -9.45
N PRO A 132 31.75 -4.07 -9.05
CA PRO A 132 32.14 -3.71 -7.70
C PRO A 132 31.66 -2.30 -7.29
N GLY A 133 31.28 -2.14 -6.03
CA GLY A 133 30.84 -0.86 -5.48
C GLY A 133 29.39 -0.48 -5.80
N VAL A 134 28.61 -1.34 -6.47
CA VAL A 134 27.17 -1.15 -6.69
C VAL A 134 26.37 -1.57 -5.47
N LEU A 135 26.76 -2.71 -4.86
CA LEU A 135 26.10 -3.22 -3.66
C LEU A 135 26.66 -2.56 -2.41
N LEU A 136 25.77 -2.25 -1.48
CA LEU A 136 26.08 -1.62 -0.20
C LEU A 136 25.72 -2.57 0.95
N PRO A 137 26.48 -2.57 2.05
CA PRO A 137 26.01 -3.17 3.29
C PRO A 137 24.68 -2.50 3.73
N GLY A 138 23.71 -3.31 4.13
CA GLY A 138 22.38 -2.82 4.49
C GLY A 138 21.41 -2.87 3.31
N ALA A 139 20.53 -1.87 3.20
CA ALA A 139 19.47 -1.82 2.19
C ALA A 139 20.01 -1.53 0.79
N ASN A 140 19.57 -2.32 -0.18
CA ASN A 140 19.83 -2.12 -1.60
C ASN A 140 18.50 -2.10 -2.35
N THR A 141 18.28 -1.10 -3.20
CA THR A 141 17.08 -1.01 -4.05
C THR A 141 17.33 -1.78 -5.34
N VAL A 142 16.57 -2.84 -5.55
CA VAL A 142 16.53 -3.61 -6.81
C VAL A 142 15.27 -3.20 -7.55
N GLN A 143 15.42 -2.63 -8.74
CA GLN A 143 14.31 -2.20 -9.58
C GLN A 143 14.34 -2.97 -10.90
N VAL A 144 13.19 -3.50 -11.28
CA VAL A 144 12.99 -4.15 -12.58
C VAL A 144 11.95 -3.36 -13.35
N ASN A 145 12.31 -2.97 -14.56
CA ASN A 145 11.42 -2.32 -15.52
C ASN A 145 11.22 -3.28 -16.69
N VAL A 146 9.96 -3.54 -17.04
CA VAL A 146 9.57 -4.38 -18.17
C VAL A 146 8.87 -3.50 -19.19
N ALA A 147 9.30 -3.57 -20.44
CA ALA A 147 8.64 -2.92 -21.57
C ALA A 147 8.23 -4.03 -22.55
N LEU A 148 6.94 -4.12 -22.85
CA LEU A 148 6.36 -5.15 -23.71
C LEU A 148 5.69 -4.52 -24.92
N THR A 149 5.70 -5.23 -26.03
CA THR A 149 5.04 -4.83 -27.27
C THR A 149 4.29 -6.03 -27.84
N HIS A 150 3.02 -5.84 -28.16
CA HIS A 150 2.21 -6.90 -28.74
C HIS A 150 2.66 -7.22 -30.18
N ARG A 151 2.68 -8.50 -30.53
CA ARG A 151 3.27 -9.05 -31.77
C ARG A 151 2.54 -8.62 -33.04
N VAL A 152 1.22 -8.59 -33.00
CA VAL A 152 0.39 -8.42 -34.21
C VAL A 152 -0.76 -7.42 -34.05
N ASP A 153 -1.09 -7.03 -32.82
CA ASP A 153 -2.17 -6.10 -32.52
C ASP A 153 -1.63 -4.82 -31.86
N CYS A 154 -1.99 -3.69 -32.43
CA CYS A 154 -1.55 -2.38 -31.95
C CYS A 154 -2.71 -1.58 -31.32
N SER A 155 -3.81 -2.23 -30.98
CA SER A 155 -4.90 -1.59 -30.23
C SER A 155 -4.55 -1.42 -28.75
N VAL A 156 -5.23 -0.49 -28.08
CA VAL A 156 -5.12 -0.35 -26.61
C VAL A 156 -5.61 -1.64 -25.92
N GLY A 157 -6.65 -2.28 -26.45
CA GLY A 157 -7.17 -3.54 -25.91
C GLY A 157 -6.13 -4.65 -25.83
N ALA A 158 -5.27 -4.76 -26.86
CA ALA A 158 -4.19 -5.76 -26.88
C ALA A 158 -3.12 -5.56 -25.80
N THR A 159 -3.02 -4.37 -25.22
CA THR A 159 -2.04 -4.11 -24.15
C THR A 159 -2.35 -4.87 -22.86
N TYR A 160 -3.59 -5.26 -22.65
CA TYR A 160 -4.01 -6.07 -21.47
C TYR A 160 -3.62 -7.55 -21.58
N GLU A 161 -3.26 -8.03 -22.78
CA GLU A 161 -2.76 -9.40 -23.01
C GLU A 161 -1.25 -9.51 -22.73
N LEU A 162 -0.57 -8.37 -22.58
CA LEU A 162 0.86 -8.32 -22.33
C LEU A 162 1.16 -8.59 -20.86
N TRP A 163 2.04 -9.55 -20.60
CA TRP A 163 2.53 -9.82 -19.26
C TRP A 163 3.92 -10.48 -19.29
N ALA A 164 4.67 -10.24 -18.22
CA ALA A 164 5.90 -10.93 -17.90
C ALA A 164 5.91 -11.29 -16.42
N LEU A 165 6.44 -12.47 -16.09
CA LEU A 165 6.56 -12.99 -14.73
C LEU A 165 8.06 -13.19 -14.41
N LEU A 166 8.48 -12.73 -13.25
CA LEU A 166 9.72 -13.14 -12.64
C LEU A 166 9.47 -14.34 -11.71
N ASP A 167 10.06 -15.48 -12.04
CA ASP A 167 9.96 -16.67 -11.19
C ASP A 167 10.68 -16.44 -9.86
N PRO A 168 10.00 -16.52 -8.70
CA PRO A 168 10.60 -16.25 -7.39
C PRO A 168 11.72 -17.24 -7.03
N ALA A 169 11.63 -18.49 -7.50
CA ALA A 169 12.64 -19.50 -7.24
C ALA A 169 13.93 -19.31 -8.07
N ARG A 170 13.83 -18.52 -9.16
CA ARG A 170 14.94 -18.30 -10.10
C ARG A 170 15.36 -16.83 -10.22
N THR A 171 14.81 -15.95 -9.34
CA THR A 171 15.14 -14.52 -9.34
C THR A 171 15.77 -14.11 -8.01
N GLY A 172 16.97 -13.51 -8.09
CA GLY A 172 17.67 -13.05 -6.90
C GLY A 172 19.18 -12.87 -7.10
N PHE A 173 19.85 -12.45 -6.04
CA PHE A 173 21.30 -12.39 -6.01
C PHE A 173 21.91 -13.80 -5.95
N VAL A 174 22.88 -14.07 -6.82
CA VAL A 174 23.58 -15.36 -6.86
C VAL A 174 24.64 -15.39 -5.75
N VAL A 175 24.54 -16.39 -4.88
CA VAL A 175 25.46 -16.56 -3.75
C VAL A 175 26.30 -17.82 -3.97
N ASP A 176 27.59 -17.62 -4.05
CA ASP A 176 28.56 -18.69 -4.41
C ASP A 176 28.83 -19.67 -3.26
N ASN A 177 28.52 -19.29 -2.01
CA ASN A 177 28.84 -20.13 -0.84
C ASN A 177 27.85 -19.87 0.31
N VAL A 178 27.37 -20.93 0.94
CA VAL A 178 26.47 -20.91 2.10
C VAL A 178 27.09 -20.18 3.30
N ASP A 179 28.39 -20.20 3.47
CA ASP A 179 29.09 -19.42 4.50
C ASP A 179 29.01 -17.91 4.33
N SER A 180 28.50 -17.44 3.17
CA SER A 180 28.27 -16.02 2.90
C SER A 180 27.08 -15.44 3.71
N TYR A 181 26.22 -16.29 4.24
CA TYR A 181 25.09 -15.92 5.11
C TYR A 181 25.48 -15.88 6.60
N ALA A 182 26.71 -15.57 6.93
CA ALA A 182 27.11 -15.45 8.32
C ALA A 182 26.55 -14.17 8.95
N ILE A 183 25.35 -14.27 9.50
CA ILE A 183 24.74 -13.23 10.33
C ILE A 183 25.46 -13.21 11.68
N ARG A 184 26.03 -12.06 12.07
CA ARG A 184 26.86 -11.91 13.28
C ARG A 184 26.27 -10.96 14.30
N SER A 185 25.28 -10.19 13.91
CA SER A 185 24.57 -9.23 14.76
C SER A 185 23.09 -9.20 14.43
N LEU A 186 22.27 -8.70 15.33
CA LEU A 186 20.85 -8.51 15.10
C LEU A 186 20.57 -7.50 13.99
N ASP A 187 21.45 -6.53 13.80
CA ASP A 187 21.33 -5.54 12.72
C ASP A 187 21.50 -6.16 11.33
N GLU A 188 22.13 -7.33 11.24
CA GLU A 188 22.28 -8.08 9.98
C GLU A 188 21.14 -9.08 9.74
N LEU A 189 20.23 -9.26 10.69
CA LEU A 189 19.18 -10.29 10.62
C LEU A 189 18.24 -10.10 9.41
N ALA A 190 18.00 -8.87 8.99
CA ALA A 190 17.27 -8.58 7.75
C ALA A 190 17.95 -9.11 6.48
N ALA A 191 19.22 -9.51 6.59
CA ALA A 191 19.96 -10.15 5.52
C ALA A 191 19.79 -11.68 5.50
N GLU A 192 19.12 -12.30 6.48
CA GLU A 192 18.81 -13.75 6.41
C GLU A 192 17.93 -14.01 5.17
N PRO A 193 18.19 -15.12 4.44
CA PRO A 193 17.41 -15.46 3.25
C PRO A 193 15.91 -15.61 3.55
N LEU A 194 15.09 -15.09 2.66
CA LEU A 194 13.65 -15.25 2.73
C LEU A 194 13.23 -16.65 2.28
N ALA A 195 12.07 -17.10 2.76
CA ALA A 195 11.44 -18.32 2.31
C ALA A 195 10.94 -18.21 0.85
N GLU A 196 10.41 -19.30 0.31
CA GLU A 196 9.95 -19.35 -1.08
C GLU A 196 8.76 -18.44 -1.37
N ASP A 197 7.98 -18.16 -0.34
CA ASP A 197 6.83 -17.25 -0.34
C ASP A 197 7.20 -15.76 -0.18
N GLY A 198 8.49 -15.44 -0.07
CA GLY A 198 8.98 -14.08 0.13
C GLY A 198 8.83 -13.55 1.56
N ALA A 199 8.41 -14.37 2.51
CA ALA A 199 8.26 -14.02 3.92
C ALA A 199 9.50 -14.40 4.76
N THR A 200 9.61 -13.77 5.95
CA THR A 200 10.56 -14.16 6.98
C THR A 200 9.88 -15.13 7.94
N HIS A 201 10.27 -16.40 7.92
CA HIS A 201 9.73 -17.42 8.82
C HIS A 201 10.49 -17.48 10.13
N ILE A 202 9.82 -17.15 11.22
CA ILE A 202 10.32 -17.19 12.60
C ILE A 202 9.69 -18.39 13.31
N HIS A 203 10.49 -19.32 13.78
CA HIS A 203 9.98 -20.44 14.55
C HIS A 203 10.39 -20.29 16.02
N VAL A 204 9.40 -20.14 16.92
CA VAL A 204 9.64 -20.05 18.35
C VAL A 204 9.60 -21.45 18.93
N ARG A 205 10.76 -21.94 19.39
CA ARG A 205 10.84 -23.26 20.04
C ARG A 205 10.32 -23.16 21.45
N MET A 206 9.08 -23.62 21.65
CA MET A 206 8.43 -23.63 22.96
C MET A 206 7.57 -24.90 23.12
N GLN A 207 7.50 -25.42 24.36
CA GLN A 207 6.71 -26.60 24.67
C GLN A 207 5.31 -26.26 25.17
N ASP A 208 5.20 -25.18 25.93
CA ASP A 208 3.96 -24.76 26.57
C ASP A 208 3.42 -23.47 25.93
N PHE A 209 2.62 -23.64 24.88
CA PHE A 209 1.87 -22.57 24.23
C PHE A 209 0.50 -22.31 24.91
N ALA A 210 0.15 -23.05 25.92
CA ALA A 210 -1.01 -22.81 26.78
C ALA A 210 -0.67 -21.95 28.01
N ASP A 211 0.61 -21.67 28.27
CA ASP A 211 1.04 -20.75 29.32
C ASP A 211 1.10 -19.30 28.82
N PRO A 212 0.25 -18.38 29.35
CA PRO A 212 0.21 -16.97 28.93
C PRO A 212 1.54 -16.26 29.09
N ASP A 213 2.31 -16.58 30.12
CA ASP A 213 3.58 -15.90 30.39
C ASP A 213 4.64 -16.31 29.37
N SER A 214 4.66 -17.59 28.99
CA SER A 214 5.56 -18.11 27.95
C SER A 214 5.23 -17.52 26.57
N VAL A 215 3.96 -17.50 26.17
CA VAL A 215 3.51 -16.89 24.90
C VAL A 215 3.73 -15.37 24.93
N GLY A 216 3.43 -14.71 26.05
CA GLY A 216 3.67 -13.29 26.24
C GLY A 216 5.15 -12.92 26.17
N ARG A 217 6.02 -13.77 26.68
CA ARG A 217 7.50 -13.61 26.61
C ARG A 217 7.98 -13.75 25.16
N ALA A 218 7.48 -14.77 24.46
CA ALA A 218 7.76 -14.95 23.03
C ALA A 218 7.28 -13.75 22.22
N ALA A 219 6.07 -13.25 22.46
CA ALA A 219 5.51 -12.08 21.78
C ALA A 219 6.39 -10.84 21.96
N ARG A 220 6.80 -10.54 23.19
CA ARG A 220 7.69 -9.40 23.48
C ARG A 220 9.05 -9.52 22.79
N PHE A 221 9.61 -10.72 22.78
CA PHE A 221 10.90 -10.96 22.14
C PHE A 221 10.80 -10.83 20.62
N VAL A 222 9.82 -11.46 19.98
CA VAL A 222 9.60 -11.40 18.53
C VAL A 222 9.30 -9.96 18.10
N ASP A 223 8.46 -9.24 18.84
CA ASP A 223 8.17 -7.83 18.60
C ASP A 223 9.44 -6.97 18.64
N ALA A 224 10.24 -7.08 19.71
CA ALA A 224 11.49 -6.35 19.82
C ALA A 224 12.47 -6.70 18.69
N LEU A 225 12.54 -7.97 18.31
CA LEU A 225 13.40 -8.47 17.24
C LEU A 225 12.98 -7.93 15.87
N VAL A 226 11.69 -7.98 15.54
CA VAL A 226 11.13 -7.48 14.28
C VAL A 226 11.40 -5.98 14.14
N ARG A 227 11.17 -5.20 15.19
CA ARG A 227 11.45 -3.74 15.16
C ARG A 227 12.94 -3.44 15.07
N ARG A 228 13.78 -4.17 15.83
CA ARG A 228 15.23 -3.98 15.84
C ARG A 228 15.85 -4.30 14.48
N ALA A 229 15.52 -5.45 13.91
CA ALA A 229 16.04 -5.92 12.63
C ALA A 229 15.30 -5.33 11.41
N GLY A 230 14.09 -4.81 11.60
CA GLY A 230 13.23 -4.28 10.55
C GLY A 230 12.74 -5.34 9.59
N LEU A 231 12.29 -6.43 10.15
CA LEU A 231 11.73 -7.51 9.37
C LEU A 231 10.34 -7.10 8.88
N ALA A 232 10.13 -7.22 7.59
CA ALA A 232 8.80 -7.09 6.98
C ALA A 232 8.26 -8.49 6.67
N ARG A 233 6.93 -8.63 6.60
CA ARG A 233 6.26 -9.90 6.24
C ARG A 233 6.74 -11.07 7.11
N SER A 234 6.65 -10.91 8.43
CA SER A 234 7.06 -11.95 9.36
C SER A 234 5.92 -12.94 9.59
N ILE A 235 6.19 -14.23 9.41
CA ILE A 235 5.31 -15.34 9.76
C ILE A 235 5.93 -16.07 10.94
N VAL A 236 5.17 -16.20 12.02
CA VAL A 236 5.64 -16.83 13.25
C VAL A 236 4.93 -18.17 13.44
N ASP A 237 5.71 -19.23 13.58
CA ASP A 237 5.22 -20.55 14.00
C ASP A 237 5.78 -20.90 15.38
N VAL A 238 5.10 -21.79 16.09
CA VAL A 238 5.50 -22.21 17.42
C VAL A 238 5.52 -23.74 17.55
N GLY A 239 6.43 -24.27 18.36
CA GLY A 239 6.46 -25.71 18.62
C GLY A 239 7.77 -26.13 19.29
N PRO A 240 7.84 -27.35 19.86
CA PRO A 240 9.04 -27.83 20.52
C PRO A 240 10.15 -28.24 19.54
N GLU A 241 9.80 -28.58 18.31
CA GLU A 241 10.72 -29.03 17.26
C GLU A 241 11.52 -27.86 16.66
N ALA A 242 12.57 -28.19 15.89
CA ALA A 242 13.24 -27.19 15.05
C ALA A 242 12.36 -26.79 13.87
N GLY A 243 12.38 -25.51 13.52
CA GLY A 243 11.69 -24.99 12.34
C GLY A 243 12.18 -25.65 11.06
N GLN A 244 11.32 -25.68 10.05
CA GLN A 244 11.62 -26.27 8.74
C GLN A 244 11.86 -25.19 7.67
N GLY A 245 12.63 -25.51 6.63
CA GLY A 245 12.88 -24.62 5.52
C GLY A 245 13.76 -23.42 5.87
N THR A 246 13.62 -22.34 5.11
CA THR A 246 14.37 -21.08 5.29
C THR A 246 13.77 -20.25 6.43
N GLY A 247 14.61 -19.47 7.12
CA GLY A 247 14.19 -18.62 8.26
C GLY A 247 15.05 -18.91 9.49
N PHE A 248 14.59 -18.50 10.66
CA PHE A 248 15.34 -18.68 11.89
C PHE A 248 14.48 -19.15 13.06
N ASP A 249 15.16 -19.76 14.03
CA ASP A 249 14.55 -20.24 15.24
C ASP A 249 14.86 -19.30 16.42
N VAL A 250 13.90 -19.13 17.32
CA VAL A 250 14.03 -18.39 18.55
C VAL A 250 13.94 -19.37 19.72
N VAL A 251 14.88 -19.29 20.66
CA VAL A 251 14.91 -20.10 21.87
C VAL A 251 15.07 -19.21 23.09
N LEU A 252 14.06 -19.20 23.94
CA LEU A 252 14.04 -18.45 25.19
C LEU A 252 14.03 -19.43 26.37
N PHE A 253 14.95 -19.27 27.31
CA PHE A 253 14.97 -20.16 28.48
C PHE A 253 15.57 -19.48 29.70
N SER A 254 15.13 -19.95 30.87
CA SER A 254 15.67 -19.57 32.18
C SER A 254 16.43 -20.76 32.76
N GLY A 255 17.61 -20.51 33.33
CA GLY A 255 18.44 -21.56 33.93
C GLY A 255 19.15 -22.44 32.88
N GLN A 256 18.88 -23.76 32.93
CA GLN A 256 19.58 -24.71 32.02
C GLN A 256 18.99 -24.64 30.61
N ALA A 257 19.88 -24.66 29.62
CA ALA A 257 19.47 -24.72 28.22
C ALA A 257 18.54 -25.92 27.96
N PRO A 258 17.42 -25.74 27.27
CA PRO A 258 16.55 -26.84 26.91
C PRO A 258 17.29 -27.83 26.03
N ASP A 259 16.89 -29.10 26.12
CA ASP A 259 17.34 -30.10 25.16
C ASP A 259 16.76 -29.71 23.79
N MET A 260 17.65 -29.30 22.89
CA MET A 260 17.28 -28.84 21.56
C MET A 260 16.85 -29.98 20.61
N GLY A 261 16.69 -31.19 21.18
CA GLY A 261 16.35 -32.40 20.39
C GLY A 261 17.52 -32.89 19.55
N PRO A 262 17.32 -33.89 18.66
CA PRO A 262 18.32 -34.43 17.77
C PRO A 262 18.67 -33.44 16.64
N GLY A 263 18.84 -32.17 16.96
CA GLY A 263 19.39 -31.16 16.07
C GLY A 263 20.89 -31.33 15.86
N GLY A 264 21.41 -30.80 14.79
CA GLY A 264 22.85 -30.76 14.57
C GLY A 264 23.56 -29.91 15.63
N ALA A 265 24.88 -30.08 15.74
CA ALA A 265 25.69 -29.22 16.59
C ALA A 265 25.50 -27.75 16.19
N LEU A 266 25.19 -26.89 17.17
CA LEU A 266 25.09 -25.45 16.95
C LEU A 266 26.47 -24.85 16.71
N ARG A 267 26.67 -24.25 15.54
CA ARG A 267 27.85 -23.47 15.23
C ARG A 267 27.61 -22.02 15.64
N VAL A 268 28.23 -21.57 16.71
CA VAL A 268 28.13 -20.18 17.16
C VAL A 268 28.75 -19.25 16.13
N LEU A 269 28.01 -18.23 15.69
CA LEU A 269 28.42 -17.21 14.73
C LEU A 269 28.83 -15.90 15.42
N GLY A 270 28.12 -15.55 16.50
CA GLY A 270 28.34 -14.33 17.25
C GLY A 270 27.47 -14.22 18.49
N ARG A 271 27.60 -13.10 19.18
CA ARG A 271 26.75 -12.70 20.29
C ARG A 271 26.49 -11.20 20.19
N ASP A 272 25.23 -10.78 20.31
CA ASP A 272 24.80 -9.39 20.28
C ASP A 272 23.69 -9.17 21.31
N ASP A 273 23.83 -8.17 22.17
CA ASP A 273 22.87 -7.82 23.24
C ASP A 273 22.42 -9.06 24.08
N ASP A 274 23.38 -9.88 24.53
CA ASP A 274 23.15 -11.16 25.24
C ASP A 274 22.47 -12.29 24.43
N ILE A 275 22.10 -12.04 23.18
CA ILE A 275 21.58 -13.05 22.26
C ILE A 275 22.73 -13.77 21.58
N THR A 276 22.72 -15.08 21.66
CA THR A 276 23.65 -15.92 20.94
C THR A 276 23.09 -16.25 19.58
N LEU A 277 23.85 -15.93 18.53
CA LEU A 277 23.55 -16.28 17.15
C LEU A 277 24.34 -17.53 16.78
N ALA A 278 23.64 -18.57 16.38
CA ALA A 278 24.26 -19.83 15.98
C ALA A 278 23.57 -20.38 14.71
N ARG A 279 24.25 -21.28 13.99
CA ARG A 279 23.67 -22.00 12.85
C ARG A 279 23.55 -23.46 13.21
N ASP A 280 22.35 -24.01 13.06
CA ASP A 280 22.11 -25.43 13.24
C ASP A 280 22.70 -26.21 12.07
N ALA A 281 23.58 -27.16 12.34
CA ALA A 281 24.31 -27.89 11.30
C ALA A 281 23.42 -28.88 10.51
N ALA A 282 22.30 -29.32 11.09
CA ALA A 282 21.39 -30.25 10.43
C ALA A 282 20.38 -29.53 9.52
N THR A 283 19.77 -28.43 10.01
CA THR A 283 18.73 -27.69 9.31
C THR A 283 19.26 -26.48 8.54
N ASN A 284 20.51 -26.07 8.82
CA ASN A 284 21.14 -24.83 8.34
C ASN A 284 20.33 -23.56 8.73
N ARG A 285 19.40 -23.64 9.67
CA ARG A 285 18.66 -22.47 10.17
C ARG A 285 19.49 -21.67 11.14
N LEU A 286 19.32 -20.36 11.12
CA LEU A 286 19.86 -19.47 12.14
C LEU A 286 19.07 -19.71 13.45
N VAL A 287 19.75 -19.83 14.55
CA VAL A 287 19.18 -20.00 15.90
C VAL A 287 19.58 -18.80 16.75
N LEU A 288 18.58 -18.07 17.23
CA LEU A 288 18.73 -16.97 18.16
C LEU A 288 18.34 -17.46 19.55
N SER A 289 19.29 -17.49 20.47
CA SER A 289 19.02 -17.94 21.83
C SER A 289 19.30 -16.84 22.84
N LEU A 290 18.33 -16.59 23.71
CA LEU A 290 18.45 -15.71 24.87
C LEU A 290 18.19 -16.49 26.14
N SER A 291 19.12 -16.41 27.08
CA SER A 291 19.02 -17.08 28.40
C SER A 291 18.99 -16.06 29.51
N GLY A 292 18.21 -16.37 30.57
CA GLY A 292 18.22 -15.69 31.86
C GLY A 292 18.67 -16.64 32.95
N THR A 293 19.13 -16.13 34.12
CA THR A 293 19.40 -16.94 35.32
C THR A 293 18.09 -17.47 35.90
N ASP A 294 17.04 -16.70 35.76
CA ASP A 294 15.67 -17.01 36.12
C ASP A 294 14.72 -16.27 35.14
N GLU A 295 13.41 -16.41 35.34
CA GLU A 295 12.42 -15.77 34.45
C GLU A 295 12.43 -14.25 34.55
N ALA A 296 12.68 -13.68 35.72
CA ALA A 296 12.73 -12.23 35.90
C ALA A 296 13.96 -11.61 35.18
N ASP A 297 15.13 -12.30 35.22
CA ASP A 297 16.31 -11.89 34.46
C ASP A 297 16.07 -12.01 32.94
N LEU A 298 15.41 -13.10 32.49
CA LEU A 298 15.03 -13.26 31.10
C LEU A 298 14.11 -12.13 30.63
N ASP A 299 13.08 -11.80 31.39
CA ASP A 299 12.16 -10.70 31.12
C ASP A 299 12.87 -9.34 31.10
N ALA A 300 13.83 -9.11 32.00
CA ALA A 300 14.63 -7.89 32.03
C ALA A 300 15.52 -7.75 30.77
N ARG A 301 16.10 -8.86 30.28
CA ARG A 301 16.90 -8.90 29.04
C ARG A 301 16.06 -8.64 27.79
N ILE A 302 14.86 -9.22 27.73
CA ILE A 302 13.88 -8.94 26.65
C ILE A 302 13.52 -7.45 26.66
N ALA A 303 13.23 -6.88 27.84
CA ALA A 303 12.93 -5.45 27.95
C ALA A 303 14.12 -4.53 27.60
N ALA A 304 15.35 -5.00 27.79
CA ALA A 304 16.54 -4.27 27.36
C ALA A 304 16.68 -4.25 25.83
N LEU A 305 16.38 -5.38 25.17
CA LEU A 305 16.35 -5.47 23.70
C LEU A 305 15.31 -4.52 23.12
N ASP A 306 14.15 -4.41 23.74
CA ASP A 306 13.07 -3.52 23.33
C ASP A 306 13.45 -2.03 23.31
N LYS A 307 14.31 -1.63 24.24
CA LYS A 307 14.84 -0.25 24.34
C LYS A 307 15.98 0.04 23.37
N ALA A 308 16.58 -0.98 22.78
CA ALA A 308 17.70 -0.81 21.87
C ALA A 308 17.22 -0.20 20.53
N ARG A 309 17.84 0.90 20.12
CA ARG A 309 17.50 1.54 18.85
C ARG A 309 18.12 0.79 17.67
N PRO A 310 17.39 0.65 16.54
CA PRO A 310 18.01 0.11 15.32
C PRO A 310 19.18 0.98 14.88
N ARG A 311 20.31 0.36 14.54
CA ARG A 311 21.51 1.07 14.07
C ARG A 311 21.41 1.54 12.63
N PHE A 312 20.53 0.88 11.84
CA PHE A 312 20.32 1.19 10.42
C PHE A 312 18.89 1.68 10.19
N THR A 313 18.69 3.00 10.27
CA THR A 313 17.38 3.65 9.98
C THR A 313 17.31 4.27 8.59
N GLN A 314 18.43 4.35 7.86
CA GLN A 314 18.47 4.98 6.54
C GLN A 314 17.99 4.01 5.45
N GLY A 315 17.02 4.45 4.66
CA GLY A 315 16.58 3.78 3.44
C GLY A 315 15.51 2.71 3.60
N ARG A 316 14.85 2.60 4.76
CA ARG A 316 13.65 1.74 4.88
C ARG A 316 12.49 2.38 4.15
N ALA A 317 12.03 1.75 3.07
CA ALA A 317 10.70 2.05 2.54
C ALA A 317 9.67 1.65 3.60
N SER A 318 8.70 2.53 3.85
CA SER A 318 7.55 2.15 4.67
C SER A 318 6.80 1.02 3.96
N PRO A 319 6.43 -0.06 4.63
CA PRO A 319 5.63 -1.13 4.02
C PRO A 319 4.24 -0.64 3.59
N HIS A 320 3.82 0.53 4.04
CA HIS A 320 2.53 1.16 3.70
C HIS A 320 2.64 2.25 2.64
N GLY A 321 3.78 2.41 1.98
CA GLY A 321 4.00 3.49 1.03
C GLY A 321 4.61 4.74 1.66
N VAL A 322 4.60 5.84 0.90
CA VAL A 322 5.18 7.11 1.33
C VAL A 322 4.22 7.83 2.28
N ALA A 323 4.66 8.09 3.50
CA ALA A 323 3.85 8.83 4.48
C ALA A 323 3.60 10.28 4.03
N ILE A 324 2.35 10.70 4.13
CA ILE A 324 1.90 12.05 3.79
C ILE A 324 1.31 12.70 5.04
N ASP A 325 1.91 13.81 5.44
CA ASP A 325 1.40 14.64 6.54
C ASP A 325 0.44 15.71 6.03
N ALA A 326 -0.34 16.31 6.94
CA ALA A 326 -1.22 17.44 6.64
C ALA A 326 -0.43 18.63 6.06
N GLY A 327 -0.85 19.14 4.92
CA GLY A 327 -0.13 20.16 4.17
C GLY A 327 1.15 19.65 3.50
N GLY A 328 1.35 18.34 3.44
CA GLY A 328 2.53 17.70 2.88
C GLY A 328 2.62 17.82 1.36
N ARG A 329 3.85 17.83 0.85
CA ARG A 329 4.15 17.87 -0.57
C ARG A 329 5.25 16.87 -0.90
N LYS A 330 5.07 16.10 -2.00
CA LYS A 330 6.04 15.12 -2.49
C LYS A 330 6.20 15.25 -3.99
N SER A 331 7.44 15.24 -4.47
CA SER A 331 7.72 15.20 -5.90
C SER A 331 7.49 13.80 -6.49
N PHE A 332 7.19 13.73 -7.78
CA PHE A 332 7.05 12.44 -8.47
C PHE A 332 8.36 11.66 -8.53
N ALA A 333 9.50 12.35 -8.48
CA ALA A 333 10.79 11.68 -8.33
C ALA A 333 10.91 10.94 -7.00
N GLU A 334 10.43 11.54 -5.88
CA GLU A 334 10.40 10.89 -4.56
C GLU A 334 9.38 9.74 -4.52
N LEU A 335 8.26 9.86 -5.24
CA LEU A 335 7.18 8.88 -5.31
C LEU A 335 7.46 7.74 -6.30
N GLY A 336 8.45 7.89 -7.18
CA GLY A 336 8.75 6.90 -8.23
C GLY A 336 7.76 6.92 -9.42
N LEU A 337 6.97 8.00 -9.57
CA LEU A 337 5.97 8.17 -10.63
C LEU A 337 6.51 8.80 -11.93
N ALA A 338 7.74 9.32 -11.90
CA ALA A 338 8.33 10.00 -13.06
C ALA A 338 8.68 9.01 -14.17
N THR A 339 8.52 9.44 -15.42
CA THR A 339 9.00 8.72 -16.60
C THR A 339 9.80 9.64 -17.51
N ASP A 340 10.94 9.16 -17.98
CA ASP A 340 11.79 9.88 -18.95
C ASP A 340 11.18 9.90 -20.35
N GLY A 341 10.23 9.01 -20.63
CA GLY A 341 9.50 8.94 -21.89
C GLY A 341 8.85 7.58 -22.08
N PHE A 342 7.57 7.63 -22.43
CA PHE A 342 6.77 6.46 -22.78
C PHE A 342 6.34 6.55 -24.25
N SER A 343 6.68 5.53 -25.05
CA SER A 343 6.39 5.49 -26.49
C SER A 343 5.28 4.50 -26.88
N GLY A 344 4.71 3.81 -25.89
CA GLY A 344 3.60 2.86 -26.08
C GLY A 344 2.24 3.53 -26.25
N ARG A 345 1.18 2.78 -26.08
CA ARG A 345 -0.22 3.18 -26.22
C ARG A 345 -0.97 3.28 -24.92
N HIS A 346 -0.55 2.50 -23.93
CA HIS A 346 -1.19 2.42 -22.64
C HIS A 346 -0.13 2.52 -21.54
N PHE A 347 0.02 3.72 -20.99
CA PHE A 347 0.88 4.00 -19.83
C PHE A 347 0.13 3.71 -18.55
N LEU A 348 0.76 3.03 -17.61
CA LEU A 348 0.24 2.86 -16.27
C LEU A 348 1.38 3.02 -15.26
N SER A 349 1.16 3.86 -14.26
CA SER A 349 2.06 4.01 -13.12
C SER A 349 1.24 4.26 -11.86
N SER A 350 1.64 3.65 -10.74
CA SER A 350 0.98 3.84 -9.46
C SER A 350 2.00 4.10 -8.34
N VAL A 351 1.52 4.72 -7.28
CA VAL A 351 2.25 4.94 -6.05
C VAL A 351 1.39 4.65 -4.85
N ASP A 352 2.00 4.00 -3.87
CA ASP A 352 1.43 3.74 -2.57
C ASP A 352 1.77 4.89 -1.62
N ILE A 353 0.76 5.49 -1.01
CA ILE A 353 0.90 6.51 0.03
C ILE A 353 0.20 6.06 1.30
N ALA A 354 0.68 6.54 2.44
CA ALA A 354 0.10 6.27 3.74
C ALA A 354 -0.42 7.56 4.37
N LEU A 355 -1.69 7.56 4.77
CA LEU A 355 -2.32 8.64 5.53
C LEU A 355 -2.46 8.22 7.00
N PRO A 356 -2.40 9.15 7.95
CA PRO A 356 -2.51 8.83 9.38
C PRO A 356 -3.86 8.20 9.71
N ALA A 357 -3.90 7.41 10.81
CA ALA A 357 -5.10 6.69 11.23
C ALA A 357 -6.27 7.61 11.63
N ASP A 358 -5.97 8.85 11.98
CA ASP A 358 -6.93 9.91 12.31
C ASP A 358 -7.23 10.86 11.13
N PHE A 359 -6.81 10.48 9.91
CA PHE A 359 -7.14 11.24 8.71
C PHE A 359 -8.66 11.31 8.51
N TYR A 360 -9.19 12.51 8.36
CA TYR A 360 -10.60 12.73 8.05
C TYR A 360 -10.80 13.05 6.56
N PRO A 361 -11.46 12.17 5.80
CA PRO A 361 -11.69 12.36 4.36
C PRO A 361 -12.83 13.34 4.09
N SER A 362 -12.60 14.64 4.28
CA SER A 362 -13.64 15.65 4.08
C SER A 362 -14.15 15.70 2.64
N GLY A 363 -15.48 15.85 2.47
CA GLY A 363 -16.11 15.85 1.15
C GLY A 363 -15.77 17.07 0.29
N TYR A 364 -15.34 18.18 0.88
CA TYR A 364 -15.09 19.44 0.18
C TYR A 364 -13.61 19.75 -0.12
N GLU A 365 -12.68 19.14 0.60
CA GLU A 365 -11.26 19.36 0.41
C GLU A 365 -10.68 18.44 -0.67
N LYS A 366 -9.60 18.90 -1.30
CA LYS A 366 -8.97 18.21 -2.42
C LYS A 366 -7.46 18.25 -2.26
N ALA A 367 -6.82 17.11 -2.43
CA ALA A 367 -5.41 17.06 -2.78
C ALA A 367 -5.25 17.42 -4.25
N ARG A 368 -4.04 17.71 -4.69
CA ARG A 368 -3.74 18.09 -6.08
C ARG A 368 -2.50 17.36 -6.57
N LEU A 369 -2.59 16.84 -7.78
CA LEU A 369 -1.41 16.55 -8.58
C LEU A 369 -1.11 17.78 -9.43
N LEU A 370 0.11 18.24 -9.41
CA LEU A 370 0.63 19.30 -10.27
C LEU A 370 1.57 18.63 -11.26
N ILE A 371 1.05 18.35 -12.46
CA ILE A 371 1.76 17.57 -13.46
C ILE A 371 2.60 18.48 -14.34
N ASP A 372 3.91 18.21 -14.37
CA ASP A 372 4.85 18.73 -15.34
C ASP A 372 5.16 17.63 -16.35
N GLY A 373 5.22 17.98 -17.62
CA GLY A 373 5.51 16.96 -18.60
C GLY A 373 5.20 17.40 -20.03
N TYR A 374 4.96 16.42 -20.87
CA TYR A 374 4.78 16.66 -22.30
C TYR A 374 4.04 15.46 -22.92
N HIS A 375 3.14 15.72 -23.84
CA HIS A 375 2.61 14.70 -24.75
C HIS A 375 2.82 15.06 -26.21
N SER A 376 2.97 14.05 -27.04
CA SER A 376 3.19 14.20 -28.47
C SER A 376 1.91 14.68 -29.19
N GLY A 377 2.05 15.53 -30.20
CA GLY A 377 0.94 15.95 -31.07
C GLY A 377 0.45 14.90 -32.07
N VAL A 378 0.97 13.67 -32.01
CA VAL A 378 0.63 12.59 -32.95
C VAL A 378 -0.50 11.69 -32.39
N LEU A 379 -1.17 12.08 -31.31
CA LEU A 379 -2.29 11.35 -30.74
C LEU A 379 -3.53 11.47 -31.64
N ASP A 380 -4.35 10.43 -31.68
CA ASP A 380 -5.51 10.30 -32.59
C ASP A 380 -6.79 11.02 -32.16
N GLY A 381 -6.70 11.90 -31.18
CA GLY A 381 -7.83 12.62 -30.59
C GLY A 381 -8.54 11.88 -29.46
N HIS A 382 -8.15 10.63 -29.19
CA HIS A 382 -8.65 9.82 -28.08
C HIS A 382 -7.62 9.73 -26.94
N GLY A 383 -6.53 10.50 -27.00
CA GLY A 383 -5.54 10.56 -25.94
C GLY A 383 -6.15 11.09 -24.64
N GLU A 384 -5.98 10.37 -23.56
CA GLU A 384 -6.52 10.69 -22.22
C GLU A 384 -5.54 10.33 -21.12
N LEU A 385 -5.43 11.19 -20.12
CA LEU A 385 -4.73 10.92 -18.89
C LEU A 385 -5.77 10.78 -17.76
N ILE A 386 -5.90 9.57 -17.25
CA ILE A 386 -6.88 9.22 -16.22
C ILE A 386 -6.14 9.08 -14.89
N VAL A 387 -6.68 9.69 -13.83
CA VAL A 387 -6.15 9.55 -12.48
C VAL A 387 -7.18 8.82 -11.62
N ARG A 388 -6.71 7.77 -10.94
CA ARG A 388 -7.51 7.01 -9.96
C ARG A 388 -6.94 7.15 -8.56
N VAL A 389 -7.81 7.05 -7.59
CA VAL A 389 -7.48 6.90 -6.18
C VAL A 389 -8.26 5.70 -5.66
N ASN A 390 -7.56 4.69 -5.16
CA ASN A 390 -8.17 3.45 -4.67
C ASN A 390 -9.18 2.87 -5.70
N ASP A 391 -8.72 2.67 -6.93
CA ASP A 391 -9.48 2.20 -8.10
C ASP A 391 -10.58 3.14 -8.63
N ALA A 392 -11.00 4.14 -7.86
CA ALA A 392 -12.00 5.10 -8.31
C ALA A 392 -11.40 6.14 -9.26
N ILE A 393 -11.99 6.32 -10.45
CA ILE A 393 -11.62 7.41 -11.36
C ILE A 393 -12.00 8.74 -10.71
N VAL A 394 -11.02 9.58 -10.42
CA VAL A 394 -11.24 10.87 -9.75
C VAL A 394 -11.11 12.05 -10.70
N SER A 395 -10.36 11.89 -11.77
CA SER A 395 -10.18 12.94 -12.79
C SER A 395 -9.70 12.35 -14.10
N SER A 396 -9.97 13.05 -15.20
CA SER A 396 -9.35 12.79 -16.49
C SER A 396 -8.96 14.09 -17.19
N ILE A 397 -7.89 14.04 -17.99
CA ILE A 397 -7.41 15.14 -18.82
C ILE A 397 -7.35 14.64 -20.25
N SER A 398 -8.11 15.28 -21.15
CA SER A 398 -8.00 14.99 -22.57
C SER A 398 -6.68 15.49 -23.12
N MET A 399 -5.93 14.64 -23.80
CA MET A 399 -4.73 14.99 -24.57
C MET A 399 -5.13 15.18 -26.04
N ALA A 400 -5.62 16.38 -26.37
CA ALA A 400 -6.14 16.67 -27.71
C ALA A 400 -5.11 16.39 -28.81
N SER A 401 -5.59 15.92 -29.95
CA SER A 401 -4.76 15.60 -31.11
C SER A 401 -4.20 16.84 -31.80
N GLY A 402 -3.07 16.69 -32.48
CA GLY A 402 -2.54 17.61 -33.49
C GLY A 402 -1.52 18.61 -33.00
N ILE A 403 -1.38 18.90 -31.72
CA ILE A 403 -0.39 19.82 -31.16
C ILE A 403 0.33 19.14 -30.00
N ALA A 404 1.67 19.16 -30.03
CA ALA A 404 2.45 18.77 -28.88
C ALA A 404 2.20 19.77 -27.75
N GLU A 405 1.74 19.28 -26.61
CA GLU A 405 1.37 20.11 -25.47
C GLU A 405 2.27 19.84 -24.28
N LYS A 406 2.72 20.90 -23.65
CA LYS A 406 3.49 20.85 -22.43
C LYS A 406 2.55 20.99 -21.25
N PHE A 407 2.61 20.03 -20.33
CA PHE A 407 2.05 20.19 -19.00
C PHE A 407 2.98 21.09 -18.16
N ASP A 408 2.47 22.21 -17.72
CA ASP A 408 3.19 23.17 -16.88
C ASP A 408 2.43 23.36 -15.58
N ARG A 409 2.78 22.54 -14.57
CA ARG A 409 2.06 22.43 -13.29
C ARG A 409 0.54 22.24 -13.49
N GLN A 410 0.17 21.42 -14.45
CA GLN A 410 -1.25 21.13 -14.76
C GLN A 410 -1.92 20.55 -13.50
N PRO A 411 -2.90 21.26 -12.91
CA PRO A 411 -3.53 20.79 -11.70
C PRO A 411 -4.57 19.71 -12.00
N VAL A 412 -4.49 18.61 -11.26
CA VAL A 412 -5.49 17.55 -11.21
C VAL A 412 -6.01 17.48 -9.78
N GLU A 413 -7.29 17.73 -9.61
CA GLU A 413 -7.92 17.73 -8.30
C GLU A 413 -8.30 16.31 -7.87
N LEU A 414 -7.89 15.91 -6.65
CA LEU A 414 -8.17 14.63 -6.03
C LEU A 414 -9.03 14.86 -4.78
N PRO A 415 -10.36 14.69 -4.84
CA PRO A 415 -11.22 14.92 -3.68
C PRO A 415 -10.85 13.97 -2.52
N LEU A 416 -10.69 14.52 -1.30
CA LEU A 416 -10.23 13.74 -0.15
C LEU A 416 -11.18 12.58 0.22
N ARG A 417 -12.45 12.64 -0.17
CA ARG A 417 -13.41 11.55 0.06
C ARG A 417 -13.06 10.21 -0.60
N PHE A 418 -12.13 10.20 -1.56
CA PHE A 418 -11.65 8.97 -2.19
C PHE A 418 -10.47 8.34 -1.45
N PHE A 419 -9.89 9.07 -0.50
CA PHE A 419 -8.84 8.57 0.37
C PHE A 419 -9.42 8.03 1.68
N HIS A 420 -8.67 7.17 2.34
CA HIS A 420 -9.01 6.63 3.66
C HIS A 420 -7.76 6.58 4.56
N PRO A 421 -7.95 6.47 5.88
CA PRO A 421 -6.82 6.23 6.79
C PRO A 421 -6.02 4.98 6.39
N GLY A 422 -4.71 5.04 6.56
CA GLY A 422 -3.80 3.95 6.19
C GLY A 422 -3.33 4.03 4.73
N HIS A 423 -3.20 2.89 4.09
CA HIS A 423 -2.68 2.74 2.72
C HIS A 423 -3.68 3.24 1.67
N ASN A 424 -3.18 3.98 0.69
CA ASN A 424 -3.95 4.43 -0.47
C ASN A 424 -3.08 4.30 -1.72
N GLU A 425 -3.66 3.85 -2.83
CA GLU A 425 -3.01 3.82 -4.12
C GLU A 425 -3.48 5.00 -4.99
N ILE A 426 -2.54 5.72 -5.58
CA ILE A 426 -2.82 6.71 -6.62
C ILE A 426 -2.25 6.16 -7.92
N SER A 427 -3.08 5.95 -8.93
CA SER A 427 -2.64 5.50 -10.25
C SER A 427 -2.89 6.55 -11.31
N ILE A 428 -1.94 6.61 -12.26
CA ILE A 428 -2.00 7.47 -13.43
C ILE A 428 -1.97 6.55 -14.64
N GLU A 429 -3.04 6.59 -15.41
CA GLU A 429 -3.20 5.85 -16.65
C GLU A 429 -3.20 6.81 -17.83
N GLY A 430 -2.35 6.60 -18.82
CA GLY A 430 -2.27 7.41 -20.04
C GLY A 430 -2.62 6.59 -21.27
N ILE A 431 -3.71 6.94 -21.94
CA ILE A 431 -4.06 6.40 -23.25
C ILE A 431 -3.43 7.30 -24.32
N THR A 432 -2.41 6.77 -25.00
CA THR A 432 -1.56 7.52 -25.93
C THR A 432 -1.56 6.93 -27.33
N SER A 433 -2.71 6.37 -27.75
CA SER A 433 -2.89 5.83 -29.09
C SER A 433 -2.71 6.91 -30.17
N SER A 434 -2.33 6.51 -31.37
CA SER A 434 -2.16 7.39 -32.50
C SER A 434 -2.72 6.76 -33.78
N ALA A 435 -2.99 7.56 -34.81
CA ALA A 435 -3.46 7.08 -36.10
C ALA A 435 -2.47 6.07 -36.75
N LEU A 436 -1.18 6.13 -36.40
CA LEU A 436 -0.17 5.17 -36.86
C LEU A 436 -0.37 3.77 -36.28
N ASP A 437 -0.97 3.67 -35.11
CA ASP A 437 -1.24 2.38 -34.47
C ASP A 437 -2.28 1.57 -35.27
N GLN A 438 -3.18 2.23 -35.98
CA GLN A 438 -4.16 1.58 -36.87
C GLN A 438 -3.49 0.85 -38.05
N GLN A 439 -2.33 1.32 -38.50
CA GLN A 439 -1.55 0.67 -39.55
C GLN A 439 -0.76 -0.54 -39.01
N CYS A 440 -0.48 -0.57 -37.76
CA CYS A 440 0.25 -1.61 -37.04
C CYS A 440 1.56 -2.06 -37.74
N ASP A 441 2.26 -1.13 -38.37
CA ASP A 441 3.59 -1.39 -38.91
C ASP A 441 4.66 -1.22 -37.83
N LEU A 442 4.87 -2.28 -37.08
CA LEU A 442 5.80 -2.29 -35.95
C LEU A 442 7.25 -1.98 -36.36
N VAL A 443 7.63 -2.15 -37.65
CA VAL A 443 9.00 -1.91 -38.10
C VAL A 443 9.26 -0.41 -38.27
N SER A 444 8.32 0.31 -38.86
CA SER A 444 8.44 1.76 -39.16
C SER A 444 7.86 2.64 -38.04
N MET A 445 7.21 2.06 -37.03
CA MET A 445 6.62 2.80 -35.94
C MET A 445 7.67 3.61 -35.15
N PRO A 446 7.48 4.94 -35.01
CA PRO A 446 8.40 5.78 -34.24
C PRO A 446 8.58 5.28 -32.79
N ARG A 447 9.79 5.44 -32.27
CA ARG A 447 10.12 5.14 -30.86
C ARG A 447 10.16 6.40 -29.99
N ASP A 448 9.74 7.53 -30.55
CA ASP A 448 9.70 8.79 -29.84
C ASP A 448 8.68 8.72 -28.70
N ALA A 449 9.00 9.41 -27.62
CA ALA A 449 8.11 9.47 -26.46
C ALA A 449 6.78 10.13 -26.83
N ARG A 450 5.69 9.46 -26.54
CA ARG A 450 4.32 9.97 -26.66
C ARG A 450 3.86 10.68 -25.39
N LEU A 451 4.37 10.24 -24.24
CA LEU A 451 4.07 10.82 -22.95
C LEU A 451 5.35 10.88 -22.11
N THR A 452 5.55 12.00 -21.45
CA THR A 452 6.60 12.19 -20.46
C THR A 452 5.98 12.85 -19.24
N ILE A 453 6.23 12.31 -18.05
CA ILE A 453 5.83 12.87 -16.76
C ILE A 453 7.09 13.19 -15.99
N ALA A 454 7.36 14.47 -15.80
CA ALA A 454 8.60 14.93 -15.19
C ALA A 454 8.63 14.61 -13.67
N GLY A 455 9.82 14.34 -13.16
CA GLY A 455 10.03 14.13 -11.72
C GLY A 455 9.78 15.37 -10.86
N THR A 456 9.70 16.57 -11.49
CA THR A 456 9.31 17.83 -10.87
C THR A 456 7.80 17.95 -10.62
N SER A 457 6.97 17.07 -11.20
CA SER A 457 5.55 16.97 -10.84
C SER A 457 5.41 16.72 -9.34
N GLU A 458 4.35 17.23 -8.74
CA GLU A 458 4.16 17.18 -7.28
C GLU A 458 2.79 16.65 -6.90
N LEU A 459 2.74 15.86 -5.84
CA LEU A 459 1.54 15.56 -5.08
C LEU A 459 1.49 16.53 -3.90
N GLU A 460 0.41 17.30 -3.80
CA GLU A 460 0.19 18.27 -2.75
C GLU A 460 -1.09 17.95 -1.98
N PHE A 461 -0.96 17.72 -0.68
CA PHE A 461 -2.10 17.54 0.21
C PHE A 461 -2.44 18.85 0.92
N PRO A 462 -3.74 19.18 1.12
CA PRO A 462 -4.14 20.29 1.95
C PRO A 462 -3.82 19.98 3.43
N SER A 463 -3.97 21.00 4.28
CA SER A 463 -4.06 20.76 5.71
C SER A 463 -5.39 20.09 5.99
N PHE A 464 -5.41 18.76 6.13
CA PHE A 464 -6.60 18.00 6.46
C PHE A 464 -6.83 17.92 7.97
N ALA A 465 -8.07 17.61 8.36
CA ALA A 465 -8.41 17.46 9.77
C ALA A 465 -7.92 16.12 10.33
N HIS A 466 -7.43 16.17 11.57
CA HIS A 466 -7.14 14.98 12.38
C HIS A 466 -8.38 14.65 13.21
N LEU A 467 -9.22 13.79 12.69
CA LEU A 467 -10.47 13.34 13.33
C LEU A 467 -10.68 11.87 13.06
N GLY A 468 -10.36 11.03 14.04
CA GLY A 468 -10.56 9.60 13.94
C GLY A 468 -12.03 9.23 13.71
N THR A 469 -12.28 8.21 12.94
CA THR A 469 -13.62 7.65 12.72
C THR A 469 -13.68 6.21 13.20
N LEU A 470 -14.81 5.84 13.82
CA LEU A 470 -15.07 4.51 14.37
C LEU A 470 -16.36 3.92 13.77
N PRO A 471 -16.45 2.60 13.59
CA PRO A 471 -15.37 1.61 13.72
C PRO A 471 -14.53 1.53 12.44
N GLN A 472 -13.20 1.49 12.56
CA GLN A 472 -12.30 1.31 11.43
C GLN A 472 -11.05 0.52 11.81
N ILE A 473 -10.60 -0.39 10.95
CA ILE A 473 -9.43 -1.24 11.20
C ILE A 473 -8.14 -0.42 11.41
N PRO A 474 -7.78 0.57 10.56
CA PRO A 474 -6.59 1.38 10.79
C PRO A 474 -6.60 2.12 12.14
N SER A 475 -7.76 2.66 12.53
CA SER A 475 -7.92 3.32 13.83
C SER A 475 -7.82 2.33 15.00
N ALA A 476 -8.36 1.10 14.84
CA ALA A 476 -8.23 0.03 15.84
C ALA A 476 -6.77 -0.38 16.02
N ILE A 477 -6.05 -0.61 14.92
CA ILE A 477 -4.63 -0.96 14.96
C ILE A 477 -3.81 0.16 15.63
N ALA A 478 -4.06 1.42 15.28
CA ALA A 478 -3.37 2.56 15.89
C ALA A 478 -3.65 2.71 17.37
N ALA A 479 -4.92 2.58 17.80
CA ALA A 479 -5.31 2.67 19.21
C ALA A 479 -4.73 1.52 20.05
N ILE A 480 -4.68 0.30 19.48
CA ILE A 480 -4.08 -0.86 20.13
C ILE A 480 -2.55 -0.72 20.22
N ALA A 481 -1.92 -0.20 19.16
CA ALA A 481 -0.47 -0.03 19.14
C ALA A 481 0.04 1.04 20.14
N ALA A 482 -0.76 2.06 20.41
CA ALA A 482 -0.42 3.17 21.31
C ALA A 482 -1.62 3.53 22.22
N PRO A 483 -1.94 2.72 23.24
CA PRO A 483 -3.06 2.98 24.14
C PRO A 483 -2.91 4.33 24.87
N GLU A 484 -3.93 5.17 24.81
CA GLU A 484 -3.88 6.56 25.35
C GLU A 484 -3.59 6.64 26.84
N GLN A 485 -3.96 5.63 27.62
CA GLN A 485 -3.77 5.62 29.07
C GLN A 485 -2.44 4.97 29.51
N GLY A 486 -1.47 4.79 28.60
CA GLY A 486 -0.21 4.10 28.90
C GLY A 486 -0.43 2.60 29.20
N GLY A 487 -1.53 2.05 28.72
CA GLY A 487 -1.81 0.61 28.74
C GLY A 487 -0.87 -0.13 27.80
N ARG A 488 -0.88 -1.46 27.91
CA ARG A 488 -0.15 -2.34 26.98
C ARG A 488 -1.13 -2.98 26.01
N PRO A 489 -0.77 -3.15 24.74
CA PRO A 489 -1.58 -3.90 23.77
C PRO A 489 -1.94 -5.27 24.37
N THR A 490 -3.20 -5.65 24.28
CA THR A 490 -3.65 -6.96 24.79
C THR A 490 -4.13 -7.81 23.63
N VAL A 491 -3.70 -9.07 23.59
CA VAL A 491 -4.17 -10.08 22.65
C VAL A 491 -4.88 -11.17 23.42
N TYR A 492 -6.13 -11.42 23.06
CA TYR A 492 -6.96 -12.48 23.60
C TYR A 492 -7.02 -13.63 22.59
N MET A 493 -6.62 -14.81 23.03
CA MET A 493 -6.73 -16.03 22.23
C MET A 493 -7.96 -16.81 22.70
N ALA A 494 -8.94 -16.97 21.84
CA ALA A 494 -10.17 -17.69 22.14
C ALA A 494 -9.96 -19.21 22.24
N SER A 495 -8.86 -19.72 21.66
CA SER A 495 -8.43 -21.11 21.72
C SER A 495 -7.01 -21.23 22.23
N LEU A 496 -6.75 -22.26 23.02
CA LEU A 496 -5.43 -22.60 23.61
C LEU A 496 -4.73 -23.66 22.75
N ASP A 497 -4.51 -23.35 21.50
CA ASP A 497 -3.86 -24.25 20.56
C ASP A 497 -2.65 -23.59 19.88
N ARG A 498 -1.84 -24.42 19.23
CA ARG A 498 -0.62 -24.01 18.54
C ARG A 498 -0.90 -22.96 17.45
N ASP A 499 -1.95 -23.17 16.69
CA ASP A 499 -2.27 -22.30 15.54
C ASP A 499 -2.74 -20.91 15.99
N SER A 500 -3.51 -20.85 17.06
CA SER A 500 -3.92 -19.57 17.67
C SER A 500 -2.72 -18.80 18.24
N ALA A 501 -1.77 -19.48 18.90
CA ALA A 501 -0.55 -18.85 19.39
C ALA A 501 0.34 -18.34 18.24
N ALA A 502 0.54 -19.16 17.20
CA ALA A 502 1.29 -18.78 16.01
C ALA A 502 0.65 -17.58 15.30
N THR A 503 -0.68 -17.59 15.15
CA THR A 503 -1.44 -16.48 14.55
C THR A 503 -1.30 -15.19 15.34
N ALA A 504 -1.47 -15.25 16.67
CA ALA A 504 -1.32 -14.09 17.54
C ALA A 504 0.08 -13.47 17.41
N LEU A 505 1.13 -14.29 17.44
CA LEU A 505 2.51 -13.84 17.27
C LEU A 505 2.76 -13.27 15.87
N THR A 506 2.17 -13.85 14.83
CA THR A 506 2.27 -13.34 13.46
C THR A 506 1.62 -11.96 13.32
N ILE A 507 0.42 -11.77 13.87
CA ILE A 507 -0.27 -10.47 13.85
C ILE A 507 0.58 -9.42 14.58
N LEU A 508 1.05 -9.74 15.79
CA LEU A 508 1.88 -8.82 16.59
C LEU A 508 3.17 -8.45 15.86
N ALA A 509 3.86 -9.41 15.27
CA ALA A 509 5.08 -9.18 14.49
C ALA A 509 4.85 -8.20 13.34
N ASN A 510 3.74 -8.32 12.61
CA ASN A 510 3.43 -7.42 11.49
C ASN A 510 2.92 -6.06 11.99
N MET A 511 2.20 -5.98 13.09
CA MET A 511 1.88 -4.70 13.73
C MET A 511 3.15 -3.98 14.20
N ALA A 512 4.10 -4.69 14.78
CA ALA A 512 5.38 -4.14 15.22
C ALA A 512 6.22 -3.60 14.05
N SER A 513 6.17 -4.27 12.89
CA SER A 513 6.89 -3.81 11.69
C SER A 513 6.33 -2.51 11.11
N THR A 514 5.06 -2.23 11.34
CA THR A 514 4.31 -1.13 10.73
C THR A 514 4.14 0.08 11.65
N SER A 515 4.03 -0.15 12.97
CA SER A 515 3.92 0.92 13.95
C SER A 515 5.30 1.30 14.51
N GLY A 516 5.71 2.54 14.35
CA GLY A 516 6.99 3.02 14.90
C GLY A 516 7.08 3.04 16.43
N LYS A 517 5.95 2.90 17.12
CA LYS A 517 5.78 2.81 18.57
C LYS A 517 4.82 1.68 18.87
N PHE A 518 5.31 0.63 19.45
CA PHE A 518 4.50 -0.51 19.89
C PHE A 518 5.01 -0.95 21.26
N ASP A 519 4.18 -0.81 22.29
CA ASP A 519 4.54 -1.28 23.61
C ASP A 519 4.37 -2.79 23.70
N ALA A 520 5.26 -3.43 24.45
CA ALA A 520 5.28 -4.88 24.58
C ALA A 520 3.90 -5.47 24.94
N PRO A 521 3.34 -6.38 24.14
CA PRO A 521 1.97 -6.85 24.29
C PRO A 521 1.78 -7.73 25.53
N ILE A 522 0.53 -7.80 26.01
CA ILE A 522 0.05 -8.77 26.99
C ILE A 522 -0.74 -9.83 26.22
N VAL A 523 -0.43 -11.09 26.44
CA VAL A 523 -1.21 -12.20 25.88
C VAL A 523 -2.11 -12.77 26.97
N ARG A 524 -3.40 -12.95 26.66
CA ARG A 524 -4.40 -13.58 27.53
C ARG A 524 -5.00 -14.79 26.84
N LEU A 525 -5.01 -15.91 27.52
CA LEU A 525 -5.57 -17.17 27.05
C LEU A 525 -7.01 -17.35 27.55
N GLU A 526 -7.83 -16.35 27.30
CA GLU A 526 -9.22 -16.33 27.75
C GLU A 526 -10.10 -15.56 26.75
N ARG A 527 -11.38 -15.84 26.75
CA ARG A 527 -12.36 -15.07 26.02
C ARG A 527 -12.57 -13.73 26.70
N PRO A 528 -12.46 -12.61 25.99
CA PRO A 528 -12.66 -11.32 26.60
C PRO A 528 -14.12 -11.12 27.04
N THR A 529 -14.31 -10.36 28.12
CA THR A 529 -15.61 -9.92 28.63
C THR A 529 -15.86 -8.45 28.26
N PRO A 530 -17.13 -7.97 28.26
CA PRO A 530 -17.43 -6.57 27.94
C PRO A 530 -16.75 -5.53 28.84
N GLY A 531 -16.24 -5.94 30.01
CA GLY A 531 -15.51 -5.07 30.95
C GLY A 531 -13.99 -5.04 30.72
N ASP A 532 -13.46 -5.89 29.88
CA ASP A 532 -12.03 -5.91 29.57
C ASP A 532 -11.61 -4.76 28.66
N ALA A 533 -10.33 -4.40 28.74
CA ALA A 533 -9.76 -3.41 27.86
C ALA A 533 -9.76 -3.93 26.40
N PRO A 534 -10.22 -3.13 25.44
CA PRO A 534 -10.19 -3.49 24.02
C PRO A 534 -8.79 -3.85 23.55
N GLY A 535 -8.73 -4.82 22.65
CA GLY A 535 -7.48 -5.36 22.12
C GLY A 535 -7.72 -6.19 20.86
N ILE A 536 -6.79 -7.09 20.58
CA ILE A 536 -6.89 -8.03 19.46
C ILE A 536 -7.54 -9.32 19.99
N VAL A 537 -8.52 -9.84 19.28
CA VAL A 537 -9.13 -11.15 19.57
C VAL A 537 -8.89 -12.09 18.40
N VAL A 538 -8.28 -13.22 18.67
CA VAL A 538 -7.96 -14.26 17.69
C VAL A 538 -8.75 -15.54 18.02
N GLY A 539 -9.55 -16.03 17.08
CA GLY A 539 -10.31 -17.27 17.25
C GLY A 539 -11.30 -17.52 16.12
N SER A 540 -11.85 -18.74 16.06
CA SER A 540 -12.92 -19.04 15.11
C SER A 540 -14.23 -18.34 15.49
N LEU A 541 -15.12 -18.11 14.52
CA LEU A 541 -16.38 -17.36 14.71
C LEU A 541 -17.31 -17.95 15.80
N ASP A 542 -17.24 -19.25 16.01
CA ASP A 542 -18.02 -19.96 17.06
C ASP A 542 -17.40 -19.87 18.45
N GLN A 543 -16.11 -19.54 18.53
CA GLN A 543 -15.39 -19.35 19.78
C GLN A 543 -15.46 -17.92 20.30
N LEU A 544 -15.82 -16.95 19.44
CA LEU A 544 -15.94 -15.55 19.84
C LEU A 544 -17.10 -15.31 20.78
N PRO A 545 -16.98 -14.37 21.75
CA PRO A 545 -18.12 -13.90 22.52
C PRO A 545 -19.19 -13.25 21.64
N ASP A 546 -20.47 -13.45 21.96
CA ASP A 546 -21.60 -12.95 21.15
C ASP A 546 -21.56 -11.45 20.87
N TYR A 547 -21.11 -10.64 21.83
CA TYR A 547 -21.02 -9.19 21.66
C TYR A 547 -19.96 -8.73 20.61
N LEU A 548 -19.02 -9.61 20.24
CA LEU A 548 -18.07 -9.39 19.13
C LEU A 548 -18.49 -10.14 17.87
N ALA A 549 -19.00 -11.38 18.02
CA ALA A 549 -19.39 -12.21 16.88
C ALA A 549 -20.63 -11.69 16.15
N THR A 550 -21.63 -11.18 16.88
CA THR A 550 -22.86 -10.68 16.27
C THR A 550 -22.63 -9.50 15.33
N PRO A 551 -21.93 -8.41 15.73
CA PRO A 551 -21.63 -7.32 14.80
C PRO A 551 -20.82 -7.77 13.57
N LEU A 552 -19.88 -8.69 13.73
CA LEU A 552 -19.11 -9.23 12.62
C LEU A 552 -19.98 -10.03 11.63
N ARG A 553 -20.90 -10.86 12.14
CA ARG A 553 -21.84 -11.61 11.31
C ARG A 553 -22.83 -10.70 10.58
N GLU A 554 -23.27 -9.62 11.22
CA GLU A 554 -24.11 -8.61 10.58
C GLU A 554 -23.40 -7.91 9.43
N ILE A 555 -22.11 -7.59 9.59
CA ILE A 555 -21.27 -7.03 8.53
C ILE A 555 -21.11 -8.01 7.38
N ALA A 556 -20.98 -9.29 7.68
CA ALA A 556 -20.79 -10.37 6.72
C ALA A 556 -22.08 -10.91 6.13
N ALA A 557 -23.25 -10.51 6.66
CA ALA A 557 -24.54 -10.93 6.10
C ALA A 557 -24.80 -10.29 4.73
N PRO A 558 -25.37 -11.03 3.76
CA PRO A 558 -25.75 -10.44 2.48
C PRO A 558 -26.74 -9.32 2.73
N ALA A 559 -26.52 -8.19 2.05
CA ALA A 559 -27.52 -7.11 2.04
C ALA A 559 -28.87 -7.68 1.57
N ASP A 560 -29.97 -7.27 2.24
CA ASP A 560 -31.31 -7.71 1.92
C ASP A 560 -31.55 -7.63 0.40
N PRO A 561 -31.91 -8.73 -0.28
CA PRO A 561 -32.13 -8.74 -1.73
C PRO A 561 -33.28 -7.83 -2.18
N THR A 562 -34.06 -7.28 -1.25
CA THR A 562 -35.07 -6.26 -1.52
C THR A 562 -34.50 -4.83 -1.50
N ALA A 563 -33.27 -4.62 -1.06
CA ALA A 563 -32.57 -3.37 -1.23
C ALA A 563 -32.08 -3.29 -2.69
N VAL A 564 -32.73 -2.45 -3.50
CA VAL A 564 -32.31 -2.19 -4.90
C VAL A 564 -30.82 -1.92 -4.93
N PRO A 565 -30.02 -2.69 -5.66
CA PRO A 565 -28.60 -2.41 -5.79
C PRO A 565 -28.43 -1.01 -6.35
N ALA A 566 -27.65 -0.16 -5.69
CA ALA A 566 -27.11 1.00 -6.37
C ALA A 566 -26.36 0.46 -7.59
N GLU A 567 -26.71 0.93 -8.78
CA GLU A 567 -25.96 0.66 -9.99
C GLU A 567 -24.49 1.00 -9.70
N THR A 568 -23.71 -0.02 -9.41
CA THR A 568 -22.27 0.04 -9.56
C THR A 568 -22.05 0.15 -11.05
N ASP A 569 -21.49 1.26 -11.48
CA ASP A 569 -21.07 1.48 -12.85
C ASP A 569 -20.41 0.21 -13.38
N ALA A 570 -21.06 -0.34 -14.39
CA ALA A 570 -20.59 -1.50 -15.12
C ALA A 570 -19.33 -1.13 -15.90
N ALA A 571 -18.19 -1.40 -15.31
CA ALA A 571 -16.91 -1.41 -16.00
C ALA A 571 -16.19 -2.72 -15.71
N ALA A 572 -16.87 -3.85 -15.94
CA ALA A 572 -16.24 -5.17 -16.03
C ALA A 572 -17.21 -6.16 -16.69
N ASP A 573 -17.58 -5.90 -17.93
CA ASP A 573 -18.08 -6.95 -18.80
C ASP A 573 -17.41 -6.78 -20.18
N GLY A 574 -16.30 -7.50 -20.34
CA GLY A 574 -15.68 -7.73 -21.62
C GLY A 574 -16.67 -8.51 -22.51
N PRO A 575 -16.67 -8.30 -23.83
CA PRO A 575 -17.65 -8.90 -24.72
C PRO A 575 -17.51 -10.42 -24.71
N LYS A 576 -18.52 -11.10 -24.23
CA LYS A 576 -18.71 -12.54 -24.50
C LYS A 576 -18.99 -12.68 -25.99
N HIS A 577 -18.06 -13.34 -26.70
CA HIS A 577 -18.30 -13.84 -28.04
C HIS A 577 -19.54 -14.74 -28.03
N ALA A 578 -20.58 -14.34 -28.73
CA ALA A 578 -21.60 -15.21 -29.24
C ALA A 578 -21.58 -15.09 -30.76
N ASP A 579 -21.07 -16.15 -31.40
CA ASP A 579 -21.35 -16.47 -32.80
C ASP A 579 -22.87 -16.53 -33.00
N GLU A 580 -23.36 -15.75 -33.94
CA GLU A 580 -24.39 -16.25 -34.85
C GLU A 580 -24.51 -15.37 -36.09
N SER A 581 -24.30 -16.02 -37.20
CA SER A 581 -24.54 -15.54 -38.56
C SER A 581 -26.02 -15.24 -38.81
N ALA A 582 -26.32 -14.21 -39.55
CA ALA A 582 -27.08 -14.23 -40.82
C ALA A 582 -27.77 -12.87 -41.08
N ALA A 583 -27.33 -12.29 -42.15
CA ALA A 583 -28.04 -11.61 -43.22
C ALA A 583 -29.52 -11.10 -42.99
N ALA A 584 -29.76 -9.82 -43.19
CA ALA A 584 -30.50 -9.30 -44.38
C ALA A 584 -31.07 -7.88 -44.16
N LEU A 585 -30.70 -7.02 -45.07
CA LEU A 585 -31.54 -5.98 -45.71
C LEU A 585 -32.24 -4.90 -44.89
N ALA A 586 -31.80 -3.69 -45.09
CA ALA A 586 -32.51 -2.43 -44.84
C ALA A 586 -33.85 -2.34 -45.60
N PRO A 587 -34.76 -1.44 -45.23
CA PRO A 587 -34.77 -0.15 -45.91
C PRO A 587 -35.00 1.07 -45.00
N LYS A 588 -34.57 2.20 -45.51
CA LYS A 588 -34.83 3.56 -45.08
C LYS A 588 -36.33 3.87 -45.06
N SER A 589 -36.82 4.51 -44.00
CA SER A 589 -37.95 5.40 -44.13
C SER A 589 -37.73 6.63 -43.23
N GLN A 590 -37.73 7.76 -43.93
CA GLN A 590 -37.87 9.10 -43.36
C GLN A 590 -39.25 9.20 -42.66
N GLY A 591 -39.25 9.65 -41.43
CA GLY A 591 -40.45 10.02 -40.70
C GLY A 591 -40.19 11.34 -39.99
N GLU A 592 -40.94 12.36 -40.35
CA GLU A 592 -40.95 13.68 -39.74
C GLU A 592 -41.19 13.65 -38.22
N PRO A 593 -40.72 14.69 -37.49
CA PRO A 593 -40.91 14.75 -36.04
C PRO A 593 -42.42 15.05 -35.72
N VAL A 594 -43.06 14.11 -35.12
CA VAL A 594 -44.37 14.34 -34.50
C VAL A 594 -44.16 15.22 -33.26
N VAL A 595 -44.64 16.44 -33.36
CA VAL A 595 -44.78 17.40 -32.28
C VAL A 595 -45.80 16.82 -31.31
N ALA A 596 -45.36 16.22 -30.22
CA ALA A 596 -46.24 15.85 -29.11
C ALA A 596 -46.67 17.13 -28.39
N GLU A 597 -47.96 17.41 -28.42
CA GLU A 597 -48.64 18.52 -27.74
C GLU A 597 -48.21 18.59 -26.28
N GLY A 598 -47.84 19.80 -25.86
CA GLY A 598 -47.27 20.10 -24.58
C GLY A 598 -48.17 19.86 -23.40
N VAL A 599 -47.90 18.84 -22.64
CA VAL A 599 -48.29 18.77 -21.24
C VAL A 599 -47.62 19.93 -20.51
N SER A 600 -48.44 20.83 -19.96
CA SER A 600 -47.98 22.04 -19.26
C SER A 600 -47.01 21.69 -18.14
N PHE A 601 -45.95 22.50 -17.96
CA PHE A 601 -45.02 22.37 -16.83
C PHE A 601 -45.73 22.23 -15.48
N LYS A 602 -46.89 22.92 -15.31
CA LYS A 602 -47.74 22.81 -14.15
C LYS A 602 -48.37 21.42 -13.96
N GLU A 603 -48.74 20.74 -15.03
CA GLU A 603 -49.28 19.38 -14.96
C GLU A 603 -48.20 18.34 -14.65
N ARG A 604 -47.01 18.47 -15.25
CA ARG A 604 -45.88 17.64 -14.89
C ARG A 604 -45.45 17.82 -13.42
N LEU A 605 -45.48 19.04 -12.91
CA LEU A 605 -45.19 19.34 -11.52
C LEU A 605 -46.23 18.72 -10.58
N ARG A 606 -47.53 18.85 -10.95
CA ARG A 606 -48.63 18.28 -10.17
C ARG A 606 -48.63 16.76 -10.14
N ASP A 607 -48.32 16.10 -11.26
CA ASP A 607 -48.20 14.65 -11.34
C ASP A 607 -46.96 14.12 -10.61
N SER A 608 -45.87 14.86 -10.61
CA SER A 608 -44.66 14.56 -9.79
C SER A 608 -44.95 14.68 -8.28
N PHE A 609 -45.76 15.64 -7.86
CA PHE A 609 -46.20 15.75 -6.46
C PHE A 609 -47.22 14.66 -6.08
N ALA A 610 -48.13 14.32 -6.97
CA ALA A 610 -49.16 13.32 -6.73
C ALA A 610 -48.59 11.89 -6.68
N SER A 611 -47.55 11.60 -7.45
CA SER A 611 -46.88 10.30 -7.49
C SER A 611 -45.81 10.09 -6.41
N GLY A 612 -45.52 11.09 -5.59
CA GLY A 612 -44.42 11.02 -4.62
C GLY A 612 -43.02 10.99 -5.28
N ALA A 613 -42.94 11.00 -6.60
CA ALA A 613 -41.66 10.92 -7.35
C ALA A 613 -40.77 12.15 -7.12
N LEU A 614 -41.37 13.30 -6.83
CA LEU A 614 -40.59 14.50 -6.49
C LEU A 614 -40.04 14.41 -5.08
N LEU A 615 -40.79 13.82 -4.15
CA LEU A 615 -40.32 13.56 -2.77
C LEU A 615 -39.22 12.50 -2.75
N SER A 616 -39.31 11.45 -3.59
CA SER A 616 -38.22 10.47 -3.71
C SER A 616 -36.97 11.07 -4.37
N LYS A 617 -37.12 11.83 -5.47
CA LYS A 617 -36.00 12.52 -6.12
C LYS A 617 -35.36 13.62 -5.26
N THR A 618 -36.17 14.37 -4.49
CA THR A 618 -35.66 15.33 -3.52
C THR A 618 -35.04 14.63 -2.33
N LYS A 619 -35.52 13.48 -1.92
CA LYS A 619 -34.92 12.65 -0.90
C LYS A 619 -33.55 12.11 -1.41
N ASP A 620 -33.50 11.62 -2.64
CA ASP A 620 -32.28 11.12 -3.25
C ASP A 620 -31.26 12.23 -3.56
N PHE A 621 -31.71 13.45 -3.85
CA PHE A 621 -30.88 14.64 -4.01
C PHE A 621 -30.36 15.20 -2.67
N LEU A 622 -31.24 15.23 -1.65
CA LEU A 622 -30.87 15.71 -0.31
C LEU A 622 -30.11 14.67 0.53
N PHE A 623 -30.32 13.40 0.22
CA PHE A 623 -29.68 12.27 0.85
C PHE A 623 -29.19 11.34 -0.27
N PRO A 624 -28.11 11.70 -0.98
CA PRO A 624 -27.57 10.83 -1.98
C PRO A 624 -27.30 9.47 -1.34
N ALA A 625 -27.79 8.42 -2.00
CA ALA A 625 -27.66 7.03 -1.55
C ALA A 625 -26.20 6.54 -1.54
N SER A 626 -25.24 7.44 -1.72
CA SER A 626 -23.81 7.16 -1.77
C SER A 626 -23.25 6.52 -0.50
N ASP A 627 -23.98 6.53 0.61
CA ASP A 627 -23.53 5.96 1.88
C ASP A 627 -24.39 4.81 2.38
N ARG A 628 -25.16 4.18 1.51
CA ARG A 628 -25.74 2.89 1.86
C ARG A 628 -24.59 1.89 1.91
N TRP A 629 -24.27 1.49 3.11
CA TRP A 629 -23.34 0.45 3.43
C TRP A 629 -23.55 -0.77 2.55
N ALA A 630 -22.61 -1.06 1.67
CA ALA A 630 -22.53 -2.33 1.01
C ALA A 630 -21.83 -3.26 2.00
N GLY A 631 -22.59 -4.10 2.69
CA GLY A 631 -22.04 -5.19 3.49
C GLY A 631 -21.09 -6.02 2.65
N LEU A 632 -20.27 -6.81 3.28
CA LEU A 632 -19.50 -7.82 2.56
C LEU A 632 -20.51 -8.69 1.79
N PRO A 633 -20.24 -9.01 0.52
CA PRO A 633 -21.02 -10.04 -0.16
C PRO A 633 -20.93 -11.34 0.65
N THR A 634 -21.81 -12.31 0.38
CA THR A 634 -21.80 -13.63 1.01
C THR A 634 -20.38 -14.09 1.23
N LEU A 635 -20.02 -14.44 2.46
CA LEU A 635 -18.69 -14.97 2.77
C LEU A 635 -18.42 -16.21 1.91
N PRO A 636 -17.24 -16.36 1.34
CA PRO A 636 -16.83 -17.57 0.66
C PRO A 636 -16.81 -18.76 1.63
N ALA A 637 -16.67 -19.98 1.11
CA ALA A 637 -16.63 -21.19 1.94
C ALA A 637 -15.41 -21.19 2.88
N HIS A 638 -14.27 -20.70 2.39
CA HIS A 638 -13.05 -20.57 3.17
C HIS A 638 -12.63 -19.10 3.19
N PHE A 639 -12.63 -18.51 4.35
CA PHE A 639 -12.38 -17.07 4.49
C PHE A 639 -11.58 -16.72 5.75
N LEU A 640 -10.92 -15.56 5.69
CA LEU A 640 -10.47 -14.82 6.86
C LEU A 640 -11.32 -13.54 6.96
N LEU A 641 -11.83 -13.26 8.15
CA LEU A 641 -12.57 -12.05 8.45
C LEU A 641 -11.83 -11.24 9.51
N ILE A 642 -11.48 -10.00 9.21
CA ILE A 642 -10.89 -9.06 10.15
C ILE A 642 -11.85 -7.89 10.29
N GLY A 643 -12.19 -7.52 11.51
CA GLY A 643 -13.13 -6.42 11.76
C GLY A 643 -12.81 -5.60 12.98
N ALA A 644 -13.07 -4.31 12.88
CA ALA A 644 -13.07 -3.39 14.01
C ALA A 644 -14.48 -3.35 14.62
N VAL A 645 -14.59 -3.68 15.92
CA VAL A 645 -15.85 -3.75 16.63
C VAL A 645 -15.79 -2.85 17.86
N ASN A 646 -16.77 -1.96 17.99
CA ASN A 646 -17.00 -1.21 19.21
C ASN A 646 -18.41 -1.48 19.72
N PRO A 647 -18.60 -2.37 20.70
CA PRO A 647 -19.91 -2.75 21.21
C PRO A 647 -20.64 -1.60 21.95
N ASN A 648 -19.93 -0.55 22.33
CA ASN A 648 -20.47 0.62 23.02
C ASN A 648 -21.00 1.70 22.04
N LEU A 649 -20.78 1.53 20.74
CA LEU A 649 -21.33 2.43 19.72
C LEU A 649 -22.84 2.19 19.60
N THR A 650 -23.61 3.10 20.17
CA THR A 650 -25.08 3.11 20.02
C THR A 650 -25.46 4.13 18.95
N THR A 651 -26.30 3.72 18.00
CA THR A 651 -26.86 4.66 17.03
C THR A 651 -27.93 5.53 17.67
N LYS A 652 -27.78 6.84 17.61
CA LYS A 652 -28.78 7.78 18.06
C LYS A 652 -29.54 8.34 16.85
N THR A 653 -30.80 7.97 16.71
CA THR A 653 -31.66 8.47 15.63
C THR A 653 -32.55 9.54 16.16
N VAL A 654 -32.50 10.75 15.59
CA VAL A 654 -33.39 11.88 15.93
C VAL A 654 -34.17 12.22 14.68
N GLY A 655 -35.52 12.07 14.75
CA GLY A 655 -36.38 12.36 13.62
C GLY A 655 -36.19 11.51 12.38
N GLY A 656 -35.68 10.26 12.52
CA GLY A 656 -35.37 9.36 11.39
C GLY A 656 -33.99 9.60 10.75
N VAL A 657 -33.20 10.52 11.30
CA VAL A 657 -31.83 10.80 10.85
C VAL A 657 -30.85 10.27 11.90
N THR A 658 -29.91 9.45 11.48
CA THR A 658 -28.82 9.00 12.36
C THR A 658 -27.86 10.16 12.58
N VAL A 659 -27.72 10.58 13.85
CA VAL A 659 -26.83 11.69 14.21
C VAL A 659 -25.45 11.13 14.51
N PRO A 660 -24.39 11.68 13.91
CA PRO A 660 -23.01 11.31 14.23
C PRO A 660 -22.77 11.51 15.73
N GLN A 661 -22.12 10.55 16.37
CA GLN A 661 -21.76 10.62 17.78
C GLN A 661 -20.30 11.02 17.93
N LEU A 662 -20.01 11.77 18.98
CA LEU A 662 -18.65 12.03 19.42
C LEU A 662 -18.28 10.96 20.45
N ALA A 663 -17.27 10.16 20.16
CA ALA A 663 -16.72 9.19 21.07
C ALA A 663 -15.53 9.83 21.83
N HIS A 664 -15.52 9.70 23.15
CA HIS A 664 -14.41 10.20 23.98
C HIS A 664 -13.20 9.26 23.98
N ASP A 665 -13.37 8.06 23.44
CA ASP A 665 -12.35 7.01 23.43
C ASP A 665 -12.29 6.36 22.03
N ALA A 666 -11.10 6.24 21.50
CA ALA A 666 -10.81 5.55 20.23
C ALA A 666 -10.76 4.03 20.38
N SER A 667 -10.92 3.51 21.61
CA SER A 667 -10.80 2.09 21.91
C SER A 667 -11.83 1.26 21.17
N GLN A 668 -11.35 0.25 20.45
CA GLN A 668 -12.19 -0.72 19.75
C GLN A 668 -11.47 -2.06 19.66
N TRP A 669 -12.24 -3.12 19.52
CA TRP A 669 -11.73 -4.47 19.35
C TRP A 669 -11.30 -4.69 17.89
N LEU A 670 -10.11 -5.26 17.69
CA LEU A 670 -9.70 -5.83 16.43
C LEU A 670 -9.93 -7.33 16.47
N VAL A 671 -10.93 -7.83 15.76
CA VAL A 671 -11.29 -9.25 15.76
C VAL A 671 -10.78 -9.89 14.49
N VAL A 672 -10.02 -10.98 14.65
CA VAL A 672 -9.45 -11.78 13.55
C VAL A 672 -10.04 -13.19 13.65
N SER A 673 -10.82 -13.59 12.67
CA SER A 673 -11.63 -14.80 12.74
C SER A 673 -11.79 -15.50 11.40
N ALA A 674 -12.09 -16.79 11.45
CA ALA A 674 -12.44 -17.65 10.32
C ALA A 674 -13.40 -18.74 10.79
N GLU A 675 -13.70 -19.73 9.95
CA GLU A 675 -14.48 -20.89 10.31
C GLU A 675 -13.78 -21.83 11.34
N SER A 676 -12.45 -21.79 11.40
CA SER A 676 -11.63 -22.63 12.28
C SER A 676 -10.32 -21.96 12.65
N SER A 677 -9.63 -22.42 13.72
CA SER A 677 -8.30 -21.91 14.11
C SER A 677 -7.26 -22.08 12.99
N ASP A 678 -7.26 -23.21 12.31
CA ASP A 678 -6.40 -23.44 11.13
C ASP A 678 -6.75 -22.48 9.99
N GLY A 679 -8.04 -22.19 9.77
CA GLY A 679 -8.50 -21.18 8.81
C GLY A 679 -8.02 -19.78 9.16
N VAL A 680 -8.02 -19.39 10.43
CA VAL A 680 -7.47 -18.10 10.89
C VAL A 680 -5.98 -18.03 10.59
N LYS A 681 -5.21 -19.07 10.93
CA LYS A 681 -3.77 -19.14 10.68
C LYS A 681 -3.46 -19.01 9.18
N LYS A 682 -4.03 -19.87 8.35
CA LYS A 682 -3.82 -19.86 6.91
C LYS A 682 -4.21 -18.52 6.26
N GLY A 683 -5.31 -17.93 6.76
CA GLY A 683 -5.77 -16.64 6.26
C GLY A 683 -4.80 -15.50 6.60
N VAL A 684 -4.31 -15.46 7.83
CA VAL A 684 -3.32 -14.45 8.23
C VAL A 684 -1.99 -14.65 7.50
N GLU A 685 -1.51 -15.89 7.39
CA GLU A 685 -0.31 -16.19 6.59
C GLU A 685 -0.47 -15.73 5.14
N ARG A 686 -1.60 -16.04 4.49
CA ARG A 686 -1.89 -15.62 3.13
C ARG A 686 -1.92 -14.11 2.98
N LEU A 687 -2.59 -13.42 3.89
CA LEU A 687 -2.65 -11.96 3.92
C LEU A 687 -1.25 -11.32 3.97
N ILE A 688 -0.32 -11.93 4.72
CA ILE A 688 1.06 -11.46 4.84
C ILE A 688 1.87 -11.79 3.57
N ILE A 689 1.76 -13.03 3.06
CA ILE A 689 2.48 -13.49 1.86
C ILE A 689 2.09 -12.65 0.64
N ASP A 690 0.80 -12.42 0.45
CA ASP A 690 0.29 -11.64 -0.68
C ASP A 690 0.52 -10.11 -0.51
N GLY A 691 1.07 -9.68 0.64
CA GLY A 691 1.37 -8.27 0.94
C GLY A 691 0.15 -7.42 1.21
N GLN A 692 -1.01 -8.04 1.39
CA GLN A 692 -2.31 -7.38 1.58
C GLN A 692 -2.55 -6.86 3.01
N TRP A 693 -1.62 -7.13 3.92
CA TRP A 693 -1.70 -6.56 5.29
C TRP A 693 -1.83 -5.03 5.30
N ARG A 694 -1.19 -4.37 4.35
CA ARG A 694 -1.25 -2.92 4.18
C ARG A 694 -2.61 -2.41 3.70
N ASP A 695 -3.39 -3.27 3.04
CA ASP A 695 -4.68 -2.92 2.43
C ASP A 695 -5.87 -3.09 3.39
N LEU A 696 -5.58 -3.39 4.67
CA LEU A 696 -6.59 -3.48 5.71
C LEU A 696 -7.23 -2.11 5.97
N ALA A 697 -8.43 -1.89 5.42
CA ALA A 697 -9.17 -0.65 5.49
C ALA A 697 -10.66 -0.89 5.74
N GLY A 698 -11.39 0.16 6.12
CA GLY A 698 -12.82 0.07 6.42
C GLY A 698 -13.11 -0.53 7.79
N GLN A 699 -14.37 -0.93 8.01
CA GLN A 699 -14.81 -1.55 9.26
C GLN A 699 -14.44 -3.02 9.34
N ALA A 700 -14.55 -3.73 8.23
CA ALA A 700 -14.21 -5.14 8.13
C ALA A 700 -13.63 -5.48 6.76
N VAL A 701 -12.82 -6.52 6.74
CA VAL A 701 -12.20 -7.05 5.53
C VAL A 701 -12.43 -8.56 5.50
N SER A 702 -12.84 -9.07 4.36
CA SER A 702 -12.92 -10.51 4.08
C SER A 702 -11.90 -10.88 3.01
N LEU A 703 -11.03 -11.84 3.34
CA LEU A 703 -10.11 -12.48 2.41
C LEU A 703 -10.70 -13.85 2.03
N ASP A 704 -10.89 -14.06 0.75
CA ASP A 704 -11.23 -15.38 0.20
C ASP A 704 -9.94 -16.21 0.11
N LEU A 705 -9.89 -17.32 0.82
CA LEU A 705 -8.70 -18.16 0.87
C LEU A 705 -8.45 -18.97 -0.41
N ASP A 706 -9.48 -19.17 -1.23
CA ASP A 706 -9.35 -19.89 -2.49
C ASP A 706 -8.81 -18.98 -3.61
N SER A 707 -9.41 -17.81 -3.77
CA SER A 707 -9.04 -16.85 -4.83
C SER A 707 -7.96 -15.83 -4.43
N GLY A 708 -7.73 -15.61 -3.13
CA GLY A 708 -6.85 -14.53 -2.62
C GLY A 708 -7.47 -13.15 -2.72
N SER A 709 -8.74 -13.02 -3.08
CA SER A 709 -9.38 -11.72 -3.22
C SER A 709 -9.72 -11.09 -1.87
N LEU A 710 -9.27 -9.86 -1.66
CA LEU A 710 -9.56 -9.06 -0.48
C LEU A 710 -10.73 -8.12 -0.76
N ARG A 711 -11.71 -8.08 0.14
CA ARG A 711 -12.88 -7.21 0.04
C ARG A 711 -13.08 -6.46 1.35
N SER A 712 -13.33 -5.16 1.28
CA SER A 712 -13.54 -4.32 2.46
C SER A 712 -14.98 -3.84 2.57
N ALA A 713 -15.49 -3.75 3.81
CA ALA A 713 -16.78 -3.17 4.13
C ALA A 713 -16.59 -1.80 4.80
N LYS A 714 -17.37 -0.82 4.36
CA LYS A 714 -17.42 0.50 5.00
C LYS A 714 -18.35 0.46 6.21
N PRO A 715 -18.12 1.25 7.26
CA PRO A 715 -19.00 1.29 8.42
C PRO A 715 -20.38 1.86 8.05
N ALA A 716 -21.44 1.20 8.52
CA ALA A 716 -22.83 1.67 8.34
C ALA A 716 -23.08 2.94 9.15
N HIS A 717 -22.43 3.07 10.29
CA HIS A 717 -22.55 4.20 11.19
C HIS A 717 -21.16 4.62 11.66
N VAL A 718 -20.90 5.91 11.59
CA VAL A 718 -19.61 6.49 11.95
C VAL A 718 -19.77 7.32 13.21
N ALA A 719 -18.92 7.07 14.21
CA ALA A 719 -18.69 7.98 15.31
C ALA A 719 -17.35 8.68 15.11
N TYR A 720 -17.26 9.91 15.54
CA TYR A 720 -16.02 10.67 15.50
C TYR A 720 -15.30 10.57 16.85
N VAL A 721 -13.98 10.43 16.80
CA VAL A 721 -13.13 10.42 18.00
C VAL A 721 -12.62 11.83 18.24
N GLU A 722 -12.74 12.28 19.48
CA GLU A 722 -12.19 13.55 19.90
C GLU A 722 -10.65 13.53 19.71
N PRO A 723 -10.04 14.50 19.00
CA PRO A 723 -8.60 14.50 18.79
C PRO A 723 -7.87 14.69 20.11
N SER A 724 -6.84 13.90 20.36
CA SER A 724 -6.02 13.95 21.59
C SER A 724 -5.31 15.30 21.77
N THR A 725 -5.07 16.03 20.69
CA THR A 725 -4.53 17.39 20.64
C THR A 725 -5.41 18.25 19.76
N PHE A 726 -6.28 19.06 20.40
CA PHE A 726 -7.12 19.99 19.67
C PHE A 726 -6.29 21.20 19.20
N VAL A 727 -6.11 21.33 17.88
CA VAL A 727 -5.47 22.49 17.26
C VAL A 727 -6.54 23.37 16.62
N LEU A 728 -6.46 24.69 16.84
CA LEU A 728 -7.46 25.63 16.32
C LEU A 728 -7.59 25.60 14.79
N SER A 729 -6.55 25.18 14.09
CA SER A 729 -6.53 24.95 12.63
C SER A 729 -7.48 23.86 12.17
N ASP A 730 -7.77 22.86 13.03
CA ASP A 730 -8.59 21.70 12.68
C ASP A 730 -10.11 21.99 12.75
N VAL A 731 -10.49 23.07 13.49
CA VAL A 731 -11.89 23.46 13.65
C VAL A 731 -12.56 23.72 12.30
N ARG A 732 -11.88 24.43 11.42
CA ARG A 732 -12.44 24.78 10.11
C ARG A 732 -12.64 23.55 9.21
N PRO A 733 -11.65 22.67 8.99
CA PRO A 733 -11.84 21.46 8.18
C PRO A 733 -12.83 20.50 8.82
N ILE A 734 -12.84 20.31 10.15
CA ILE A 734 -13.82 19.46 10.84
C ILE A 734 -15.25 20.01 10.66
N LEU A 735 -15.45 21.28 10.98
CA LEU A 735 -16.77 21.89 10.86
C LEU A 735 -17.28 21.91 9.41
N GLY A 736 -16.38 22.22 8.47
CA GLY A 736 -16.68 22.18 7.04
C GLY A 736 -17.02 20.79 6.56
N GLY A 737 -16.31 19.76 7.01
CA GLY A 737 -16.59 18.35 6.72
C GLY A 737 -17.95 17.93 7.25
N ILE A 738 -18.20 18.11 8.54
CA ILE A 738 -19.49 17.76 9.17
C ILE A 738 -20.66 18.46 8.48
N LEU A 739 -20.52 19.73 8.13
CA LEU A 739 -21.54 20.48 7.40
C LEU A 739 -21.72 19.98 5.96
N SER A 740 -20.62 19.65 5.27
CA SER A 740 -20.66 19.09 3.91
C SER A 740 -21.36 17.74 3.86
N ASP A 741 -21.09 16.89 4.84
CA ASP A 741 -21.64 15.54 4.91
C ASP A 741 -23.09 15.52 5.41
N ASN A 742 -23.54 16.60 6.07
CA ASN A 742 -24.89 16.72 6.64
C ASN A 742 -25.65 17.93 6.08
N ILE A 743 -26.23 17.76 4.91
CA ILE A 743 -26.91 18.86 4.20
C ILE A 743 -28.05 19.50 5.00
N LEU A 744 -28.81 18.75 5.80
CA LEU A 744 -29.86 19.28 6.67
C LEU A 744 -29.30 20.15 7.80
N LEU A 745 -28.15 19.74 8.36
CA LEU A 745 -27.47 20.50 9.38
C LEU A 745 -26.93 21.82 8.81
N THR A 746 -26.46 21.78 7.57
CA THR A 746 -25.99 22.96 6.83
C THR A 746 -27.11 23.93 6.57
N PHE A 747 -28.32 23.47 6.10
CA PHE A 747 -29.46 24.31 5.94
C PHE A 747 -29.98 24.89 7.28
N GLY A 748 -29.99 24.06 8.33
CA GLY A 748 -30.33 24.52 9.68
C GLY A 748 -29.41 25.60 10.19
N ALA A 749 -28.11 25.41 10.03
CA ALA A 749 -27.09 26.39 10.40
C ALA A 749 -27.23 27.69 9.59
N LEU A 750 -27.48 27.60 8.29
CA LEU A 750 -27.69 28.75 7.42
C LEU A 750 -28.93 29.56 7.86
N ILE A 751 -30.04 28.88 8.12
CA ILE A 751 -31.29 29.52 8.61
C ILE A 751 -31.05 30.20 9.96
N ALA A 752 -30.34 29.56 10.88
CA ALA A 752 -29.98 30.12 12.17
C ALA A 752 -29.09 31.36 12.01
N LEU A 753 -28.07 31.31 11.14
CA LEU A 753 -27.17 32.42 10.87
C LEU A 753 -27.90 33.62 10.25
N VAL A 754 -28.79 33.40 9.28
CA VAL A 754 -29.63 34.44 8.67
C VAL A 754 -30.57 35.05 9.70
N SER A 755 -31.16 34.21 10.57
CA SER A 755 -32.04 34.68 11.66
C SER A 755 -31.30 35.55 12.68
N ILE A 756 -30.09 35.11 13.08
CA ILE A 756 -29.21 35.87 13.99
C ILE A 756 -28.80 37.21 13.35
N LEU A 757 -28.45 37.19 12.07
CA LEU A 757 -28.08 38.40 11.33
C LEU A 757 -29.29 39.36 11.24
N GLY A 758 -30.50 38.84 10.93
CA GLY A 758 -31.71 39.62 10.90
C GLY A 758 -32.05 40.23 12.25
N LEU A 759 -31.98 39.47 13.32
CA LEU A 759 -32.22 39.93 14.68
C LEU A 759 -31.16 40.96 15.12
N SER A 760 -29.88 40.72 14.83
CA SER A 760 -28.80 41.68 15.18
C SER A 760 -28.93 42.98 14.40
N THR A 761 -29.28 42.94 13.12
CA THR A 761 -29.55 44.11 12.28
C THR A 761 -30.76 44.87 12.80
N HIS A 762 -31.86 44.18 13.14
CA HIS A 762 -33.03 44.80 13.74
C HIS A 762 -32.70 45.48 15.08
N ALA A 763 -31.97 44.84 15.94
CA ALA A 763 -31.51 45.39 17.22
C ALA A 763 -30.63 46.64 17.04
N LEU A 764 -29.70 46.63 16.06
CA LEU A 764 -28.86 47.77 15.72
C LEU A 764 -29.68 48.96 15.20
N ILE A 765 -30.61 48.72 14.27
CA ILE A 765 -31.50 49.76 13.73
C ILE A 765 -32.31 50.38 14.86
N ARG A 766 -32.86 49.55 15.76
CA ARG A 766 -33.64 50.02 16.92
C ARG A 766 -32.81 50.85 17.90
N LYS A 767 -31.50 50.48 18.07
CA LYS A 767 -30.58 51.19 18.97
C LYS A 767 -30.04 52.50 18.35
N SER A 768 -29.90 52.58 17.01
CA SER A 768 -29.44 53.75 16.30
C SER A 768 -30.48 54.86 16.13
N GLY A 769 -31.74 54.64 16.55
CA GLY A 769 -32.79 55.65 16.55
C GLY A 769 -33.24 56.12 15.15
N VAL A 770 -32.94 55.40 14.11
CA VAL A 770 -33.43 55.64 12.75
C VAL A 770 -34.87 55.16 12.72
N ARG A 771 -35.83 56.13 12.80
CA ARG A 771 -37.27 55.92 12.57
C ARG A 771 -37.56 55.81 11.08
#